data_8efffd1c340482bb53bec78d512cac42
#
_entry.id   8efffd1c340482bb53bec78d512cac42
#
_cell.length_a   1.000
_cell.length_b   1.000
_cell.length_c   1.000
_cell.angle_alpha   90.00
_cell.angle_beta   90.00
_cell.angle_gamma   90.00
#
_symmetry.space_group_name_H-M   'P 1'
#
loop_
_entity.id
_entity.type
_entity.pdbx_description
1 polymer ?
#
loop_
_entity_poly.entity_id
_entity_poly.type
_entity_poly.pdbx_seq_one_letter_code
_entity_poly.pdbx_strand_id
1 'polypeptide(L)'
;KGSGDTGFSAGYYMVDFYFPFSFSLEKQVEALTKRCGFPETASVGVNWAYLGQDLEVGTVLGILGMMLMVGFAGYLLIYNVFYINVYADIRYYGLLKTVGTTTKQLKRMIRRQAYMLSAIGIPIGMLLGAVVGMVLLPVIMNHLTFAASTTSTVQWNPWIFLWSGLFSLITVRISCQKPGTIASKVSPIEAVRFTEGQNLAFQRKKKGKKKRKTRTVSPTAMAAANLGRNKKKLCIVVASLSLSLILVNTVYSLIRGFNMDQFAQNRTLSDYMVFDASLDSFTVSGTQVLDGVTKEFQNDLKKQKGVTEVRGIYIKELEGILSEEEFGEFDKKIIQNPEVEANLKELFKEEYETAMEGYKANHSIGTVKYYGIDQMIFDKMESFMGKLDWEAFSSGKYVIATGYWSNEHQLIVPYHEPGEKVILKNEKGESKEYEVLAVSEIPYAVSTQSYGVFDCTYILPNGEFQELFGPRQPMRLLFNVEKEQEKAVEAWVEHYCTVTNSNLQYISKSSIAKEFSGLKNMYVMIGGMLAFILALIGILNFLNTMAASILSRKQEFAALEAVGMTGRQLKTMLCTEGIYYAAGTMVIAVFVSVILNLTVLRGLENTFFFFKNHFTLLPLVLCIVPLLLVVLAVPILGYQNIRRQSVVERMREGEV
;
A
#
# COMPACT_ATOMS: atom_id res chain seq x y z
N LYS A 1 39.42 -7.58 0.80
CA LYS A 1 40.90 -7.63 0.73
C LYS A 1 41.30 -6.93 -0.56
N GLY A 2 41.66 -5.64 -0.46
CA GLY A 2 42.19 -4.93 -1.61
C GLY A 2 43.53 -5.55 -2.02
N SER A 3 43.68 -5.93 -3.27
CA SER A 3 44.98 -6.29 -3.84
C SER A 3 45.71 -4.97 -4.12
N GLY A 4 46.65 -4.63 -3.29
CA GLY A 4 47.37 -3.36 -3.31
C GLY A 4 48.35 -3.16 -4.47
N ASP A 5 48.20 -3.81 -5.61
CA ASP A 5 49.27 -3.80 -6.62
C ASP A 5 48.83 -3.62 -8.08
N THR A 6 47.57 -3.29 -8.34
CA THR A 6 47.12 -3.17 -9.74
C THR A 6 46.55 -1.81 -10.14
N GLY A 7 46.72 -0.75 -9.32
CA GLY A 7 46.22 0.59 -9.67
C GLY A 7 44.70 0.73 -9.80
N PHE A 8 43.97 -0.32 -9.45
CA PHE A 8 42.52 -0.28 -9.34
C PHE A 8 42.15 0.34 -8.02
N SER A 9 41.27 1.33 -8.02
CA SER A 9 40.67 1.84 -6.80
C SER A 9 40.05 0.68 -6.05
N ALA A 10 40.51 0.46 -4.81
CA ALA A 10 39.88 -0.52 -3.92
C ALA A 10 38.39 -0.22 -3.87
N GLY A 11 37.58 -1.23 -4.05
CA GLY A 11 36.12 -1.10 -3.94
C GLY A 11 35.73 -0.42 -2.64
N TYR A 12 34.66 0.34 -2.65
CA TYR A 12 34.16 1.00 -1.47
C TYR A 12 33.82 -0.03 -0.39
N TYR A 13 34.30 0.16 0.82
CA TYR A 13 33.88 -0.63 1.96
C TYR A 13 32.56 -0.07 2.46
N MET A 14 31.51 -0.87 2.40
CA MET A 14 30.25 -0.58 3.07
C MET A 14 30.24 -1.24 4.43
N VAL A 15 29.97 -0.48 5.47
CA VAL A 15 29.86 -0.98 6.84
C VAL A 15 28.44 -0.71 7.33
N ASP A 16 27.70 -1.79 7.52
CA ASP A 16 26.37 -1.71 8.11
C ASP A 16 26.47 -1.77 9.63
N PHE A 17 25.80 -0.85 10.31
CA PHE A 17 25.69 -0.88 11.76
C PHE A 17 24.26 -0.66 12.22
N TYR A 18 23.91 -1.33 13.31
CA TYR A 18 22.56 -1.33 13.86
C TYR A 18 22.55 -0.59 15.21
N PHE A 19 21.57 0.30 15.36
CA PHE A 19 21.30 0.94 16.63
C PHE A 19 20.15 0.25 17.36
N PRO A 20 20.20 0.12 18.70
CA PRO A 20 19.11 -0.50 19.46
C PRO A 20 17.81 0.32 19.44
N PHE A 21 17.88 1.60 19.11
CA PHE A 21 16.74 2.51 19.03
C PHE A 21 16.84 3.40 17.79
N SER A 22 15.73 3.55 17.07
CA SER A 22 15.63 4.37 15.86
C SER A 22 15.36 5.86 16.14
N PHE A 23 15.21 6.26 17.39
CA PHE A 23 14.91 7.65 17.73
C PHE A 23 16.14 8.55 17.56
N SER A 24 16.00 9.63 16.76
CA SER A 24 17.09 10.57 16.42
C SER A 24 18.30 9.86 15.77
N LEU A 25 18.04 9.00 14.79
CA LEU A 25 19.06 8.15 14.17
C LEU A 25 20.21 8.98 13.57
N GLU A 26 19.92 10.09 12.90
CA GLU A 26 20.92 11.00 12.32
C GLU A 26 21.93 11.51 13.38
N LYS A 27 21.44 11.94 14.54
CA LYS A 27 22.33 12.37 15.64
C LYS A 27 23.18 11.24 16.21
N GLN A 28 22.64 10.01 16.25
CA GLN A 28 23.40 8.85 16.69
C GLN A 28 24.49 8.49 15.67
N VAL A 29 24.18 8.57 14.39
CA VAL A 29 25.13 8.35 13.30
C VAL A 29 26.21 9.42 13.31
N GLU A 30 25.87 10.69 13.39
CA GLU A 30 26.84 11.81 13.50
C GLU A 30 27.75 11.66 14.72
N ALA A 31 27.21 11.28 15.86
CA ALA A 31 27.99 11.02 17.06
C ALA A 31 28.94 9.82 16.90
N LEU A 32 28.51 8.78 16.18
CA LEU A 32 29.33 7.59 15.90
C LEU A 32 30.46 7.91 14.91
N THR A 33 30.17 8.58 13.81
CA THR A 33 31.16 8.96 12.79
C THR A 33 32.24 9.88 13.38
N LYS A 34 31.86 10.88 14.17
CA LYS A 34 32.81 11.75 14.91
C LYS A 34 33.64 10.94 15.89
N ARG A 35 33.04 10.00 16.61
CA ARG A 35 33.76 9.17 17.62
C ARG A 35 34.73 8.18 16.98
N CYS A 36 34.40 7.65 15.81
CA CYS A 36 35.23 6.72 15.05
C CYS A 36 36.31 7.43 14.19
N GLY A 37 36.30 8.77 14.12
CA GLY A 37 37.28 9.53 13.36
C GLY A 37 37.10 9.38 11.82
N PHE A 38 35.88 9.09 11.35
CA PHE A 38 35.61 9.07 9.92
C PHE A 38 35.79 10.48 9.34
N PRO A 39 36.38 10.60 8.14
CA PRO A 39 36.49 11.89 7.46
C PRO A 39 35.07 12.44 7.18
N GLU A 40 34.93 13.76 7.18
CA GLU A 40 33.64 14.43 6.87
C GLU A 40 33.14 14.13 5.46
N THR A 41 34.01 13.63 4.59
CA THR A 41 33.71 13.18 3.23
C THR A 41 33.10 11.76 3.18
N ALA A 42 33.03 11.05 4.31
CA ALA A 42 32.43 9.71 4.33
C ALA A 42 30.91 9.82 4.11
N SER A 43 30.43 9.24 3.01
CA SER A 43 29.01 9.15 2.74
C SER A 43 28.34 8.20 3.73
N VAL A 44 27.35 8.67 4.46
CA VAL A 44 26.57 7.89 5.42
C VAL A 44 25.14 7.82 4.95
N GLY A 45 24.73 6.65 4.47
CA GLY A 45 23.33 6.36 4.15
C GLY A 45 22.59 5.86 5.37
N VAL A 46 21.48 6.48 5.72
CA VAL A 46 20.54 5.95 6.71
C VAL A 46 19.48 5.15 5.98
N ASN A 47 19.26 3.90 6.41
CA ASN A 47 18.19 3.08 5.83
C ASN A 47 16.84 3.79 6.01
N TRP A 48 16.23 4.20 4.91
CA TRP A 48 14.96 4.94 4.87
C TRP A 48 13.82 4.22 5.62
N ALA A 49 13.87 2.89 5.76
CA ALA A 49 12.90 2.13 6.57
C ALA A 49 12.91 2.54 8.06
N TYR A 50 13.99 3.15 8.54
CA TYR A 50 14.12 3.69 9.91
C TYR A 50 13.87 5.20 9.99
N LEU A 51 13.88 5.91 8.87
CA LEU A 51 13.55 7.33 8.78
C LEU A 51 12.01 7.51 8.83
N GLY A 52 11.40 7.10 9.92
CA GLY A 52 9.96 7.31 10.14
C GLY A 52 9.52 8.79 10.14
N GLN A 53 10.42 9.72 9.84
CA GLN A 53 10.14 11.15 9.68
C GLN A 53 9.68 11.51 8.25
N ASP A 54 10.03 10.69 7.25
CA ASP A 54 9.69 10.94 5.84
C ASP A 54 8.57 10.01 5.32
N LEU A 55 7.81 9.39 6.22
CA LEU A 55 6.58 8.73 5.78
C LEU A 55 5.65 9.79 5.17
N GLU A 56 5.45 9.71 3.87
CA GLU A 56 4.46 10.53 3.19
C GLU A 56 3.16 10.57 4.00
N VAL A 57 2.59 11.75 4.14
CA VAL A 57 1.33 11.96 4.87
C VAL A 57 0.26 10.96 4.43
N GLY A 58 0.24 10.59 3.14
CA GLY A 58 -0.64 9.57 2.57
C GLY A 58 -0.46 8.18 3.19
N THR A 59 0.77 7.73 3.38
CA THR A 59 1.09 6.44 4.00
C THR A 59 0.67 6.40 5.48
N VAL A 60 0.97 7.47 6.23
CA VAL A 60 0.54 7.60 7.63
C VAL A 60 -0.98 7.57 7.74
N LEU A 61 -1.69 8.32 6.90
CA LEU A 61 -3.15 8.34 6.85
C LEU A 61 -3.72 6.97 6.46
N GLY A 62 -3.07 6.24 5.56
CA GLY A 62 -3.45 4.87 5.18
C GLY A 62 -3.36 3.89 6.36
N ILE A 63 -2.25 3.89 7.09
CA ILE A 63 -2.04 3.05 8.28
C ILE A 63 -3.05 3.40 9.38
N LEU A 64 -3.22 4.71 9.67
CA LEU A 64 -4.21 5.18 10.64
C LEU A 64 -5.64 4.79 10.22
N GLY A 65 -5.97 4.90 8.93
CA GLY A 65 -7.25 4.47 8.38
C GLY A 65 -7.53 2.99 8.61
N MET A 66 -6.55 2.11 8.35
CA MET A 66 -6.65 0.68 8.64
C MET A 66 -6.81 0.39 10.13
N MET A 67 -6.02 1.05 10.99
CA MET A 67 -6.14 0.92 12.44
C MET A 67 -7.52 1.34 12.96
N LEU A 68 -8.03 2.46 12.47
CA LEU A 68 -9.38 2.95 12.82
C LEU A 68 -10.47 1.99 12.30
N MET A 69 -10.30 1.41 11.12
CA MET A 69 -11.23 0.44 10.55
C MET A 69 -11.35 -0.82 11.43
N VAL A 70 -10.20 -1.41 11.82
CA VAL A 70 -10.16 -2.57 12.72
C VAL A 70 -10.74 -2.23 14.10
N GLY A 71 -10.33 -1.07 14.67
CA GLY A 71 -10.86 -0.59 15.94
C GLY A 71 -12.36 -0.35 15.91
N PHE A 72 -12.89 0.20 14.81
CA PHE A 72 -14.32 0.42 14.62
C PHE A 72 -15.08 -0.91 14.50
N ALA A 73 -14.55 -1.89 13.77
CA ALA A 73 -15.15 -3.23 13.69
C ALA A 73 -15.20 -3.91 15.06
N GLY A 74 -14.11 -3.88 15.83
CA GLY A 74 -14.04 -4.38 17.19
C GLY A 74 -15.00 -3.62 18.13
N TYR A 75 -15.06 -2.30 18.01
CA TYR A 75 -16.04 -1.49 18.75
C TYR A 75 -17.48 -1.93 18.48
N LEU A 76 -17.87 -2.13 17.21
CA LEU A 76 -19.23 -2.55 16.84
C LEU A 76 -19.56 -3.91 17.42
N LEU A 77 -18.63 -4.87 17.38
CA LEU A 77 -18.84 -6.22 17.94
C LEU A 77 -19.05 -6.15 19.46
N ILE A 78 -18.11 -5.54 20.17
CA ILE A 78 -18.14 -5.44 21.64
C ILE A 78 -19.39 -4.65 22.09
N TYR A 79 -19.66 -3.53 21.42
CA TYR A 79 -20.85 -2.72 21.69
C TYR A 79 -22.13 -3.54 21.54
N ASN A 80 -22.25 -4.33 20.46
CA ASN A 80 -23.42 -5.15 20.17
C ASN A 80 -23.63 -6.24 21.23
N VAL A 81 -22.56 -6.95 21.61
CA VAL A 81 -22.61 -8.00 22.65
C VAL A 81 -23.07 -7.40 23.99
N PHE A 82 -22.45 -6.29 24.44
CA PHE A 82 -22.84 -5.62 25.67
C PHE A 82 -24.25 -5.02 25.60
N TYR A 83 -24.63 -4.47 24.46
CA TYR A 83 -25.97 -3.94 24.27
C TYR A 83 -27.03 -5.02 24.44
N ILE A 84 -26.84 -6.20 23.83
CA ILE A 84 -27.78 -7.33 23.94
C ILE A 84 -27.84 -7.86 25.37
N ASN A 85 -26.69 -8.12 26.00
CA ASN A 85 -26.64 -8.65 27.37
C ASN A 85 -27.28 -7.70 28.39
N VAL A 86 -26.99 -6.39 28.25
CA VAL A 86 -27.60 -5.38 29.12
C VAL A 86 -29.12 -5.34 28.96
N TYR A 87 -29.64 -5.51 27.75
CA TYR A 87 -31.09 -5.55 27.53
C TYR A 87 -31.72 -6.86 28.07
N ALA A 88 -31.03 -7.98 27.97
CA ALA A 88 -31.50 -9.25 28.57
C ALA A 88 -31.58 -9.16 30.10
N ASP A 89 -30.61 -8.50 30.72
CA ASP A 89 -30.50 -8.38 32.17
C ASP A 89 -31.22 -7.15 32.76
N ILE A 90 -31.98 -6.42 31.96
CA ILE A 90 -32.62 -5.15 32.41
C ILE A 90 -33.52 -5.37 33.64
N ARG A 91 -34.26 -6.47 33.74
CA ARG A 91 -35.08 -6.80 34.90
C ARG A 91 -34.23 -6.98 36.16
N TYR A 92 -33.11 -7.70 36.04
CA TYR A 92 -32.14 -7.91 37.11
C TYR A 92 -31.57 -6.58 37.63
N TYR A 93 -31.18 -5.69 36.71
CA TYR A 93 -30.69 -4.37 37.06
C TYR A 93 -31.77 -3.48 37.71
N GLY A 94 -33.02 -3.66 37.31
CA GLY A 94 -34.17 -3.02 37.96
C GLY A 94 -34.36 -3.48 39.40
N LEU A 95 -34.28 -4.77 39.65
CA LEU A 95 -34.34 -5.34 40.99
C LEU A 95 -33.19 -4.87 41.88
N LEU A 96 -31.97 -4.78 41.38
CA LEU A 96 -30.84 -4.22 42.11
C LEU A 96 -31.09 -2.77 42.54
N LYS A 97 -31.77 -2.00 41.72
CA LYS A 97 -32.15 -0.62 42.07
C LYS A 97 -33.25 -0.53 43.15
N THR A 98 -34.16 -1.49 43.21
CA THR A 98 -35.15 -1.54 44.32
C THR A 98 -34.50 -1.80 45.66
N VAL A 99 -33.37 -2.54 45.67
CA VAL A 99 -32.52 -2.79 46.85
C VAL A 99 -31.58 -1.60 47.18
N GLY A 100 -31.67 -0.51 46.41
CA GLY A 100 -30.89 0.73 46.69
C GLY A 100 -29.62 0.93 45.92
N THR A 101 -29.32 0.10 44.86
CA THR A 101 -28.11 0.29 44.03
C THR A 101 -28.19 1.59 43.25
N THR A 102 -27.16 2.42 43.37
CA THR A 102 -27.06 3.70 42.64
C THR A 102 -26.67 3.52 41.17
N THR A 103 -27.06 4.49 40.34
CA THR A 103 -26.68 4.54 38.92
C THR A 103 -25.15 4.46 38.70
N LYS A 104 -24.37 5.07 39.62
CA LYS A 104 -22.89 5.01 39.53
C LYS A 104 -22.33 3.63 39.84
N GLN A 105 -22.91 2.93 40.82
CA GLN A 105 -22.53 1.55 41.18
C GLN A 105 -22.84 0.60 40.06
N LEU A 106 -24.00 0.69 39.43
CA LEU A 106 -24.39 -0.17 38.29
C LEU A 106 -23.46 0.02 37.09
N LYS A 107 -23.13 1.27 36.74
CA LYS A 107 -22.13 1.55 35.69
C LYS A 107 -20.75 0.96 36.02
N ARG A 108 -20.35 1.05 37.30
CA ARG A 108 -19.05 0.50 37.75
C ARG A 108 -19.06 -1.02 37.67
N MET A 109 -20.18 -1.67 37.99
CA MET A 109 -20.35 -3.14 37.91
C MET A 109 -20.18 -3.62 36.46
N ILE A 110 -20.93 -3.06 35.52
CA ILE A 110 -20.83 -3.42 34.09
C ILE A 110 -19.40 -3.18 33.56
N ARG A 111 -18.77 -2.07 33.96
CA ARG A 111 -17.39 -1.79 33.57
C ARG A 111 -16.38 -2.78 34.13
N ARG A 112 -16.57 -3.22 35.40
CA ARG A 112 -15.73 -4.25 36.00
C ARG A 112 -15.86 -5.59 35.28
N GLN A 113 -17.08 -5.99 34.91
CA GLN A 113 -17.31 -7.21 34.10
C GLN A 113 -16.56 -7.11 32.77
N ALA A 114 -16.64 -5.96 32.08
CA ALA A 114 -15.89 -5.75 30.84
C ALA A 114 -14.37 -5.88 31.04
N TYR A 115 -13.82 -5.29 32.10
CA TYR A 115 -12.39 -5.39 32.39
C TYR A 115 -11.93 -6.79 32.80
N MET A 116 -12.75 -7.56 33.53
CA MET A 116 -12.45 -8.96 33.87
C MET A 116 -12.37 -9.82 32.61
N LEU A 117 -13.33 -9.65 31.69
CA LEU A 117 -13.28 -10.34 30.40
C LEU A 117 -12.08 -9.90 29.55
N SER A 118 -11.74 -8.61 29.58
CA SER A 118 -10.58 -8.07 28.85
C SER A 118 -9.25 -8.57 29.43
N ALA A 119 -9.17 -8.76 30.75
CA ALA A 119 -7.97 -9.28 31.41
C ALA A 119 -7.61 -10.70 30.96
N ILE A 120 -8.60 -11.47 30.50
CA ILE A 120 -8.38 -12.80 29.91
C ILE A 120 -8.26 -12.71 28.40
N GLY A 121 -9.16 -11.97 27.76
CA GLY A 121 -9.26 -11.91 26.30
C GLY A 121 -8.09 -11.20 25.63
N ILE A 122 -7.56 -10.10 26.21
CA ILE A 122 -6.45 -9.36 25.63
C ILE A 122 -5.15 -10.20 25.59
N PRO A 123 -4.72 -10.86 26.68
CA PRO A 123 -3.52 -11.71 26.63
C PRO A 123 -3.66 -12.87 25.63
N ILE A 124 -4.81 -13.53 25.58
CA ILE A 124 -5.07 -14.62 24.62
C ILE A 124 -5.02 -14.05 23.18
N GLY A 125 -5.65 -12.92 22.95
CA GLY A 125 -5.62 -12.25 21.63
C GLY A 125 -4.21 -11.85 21.22
N MET A 126 -3.40 -11.33 22.14
CA MET A 126 -2.00 -10.99 21.89
C MET A 126 -1.16 -12.22 21.58
N LEU A 127 -1.35 -13.34 22.30
CA LEU A 127 -0.65 -14.60 22.01
C LEU A 127 -1.02 -15.14 20.62
N LEU A 128 -2.31 -15.19 20.29
CA LEU A 128 -2.76 -15.61 18.96
C LEU A 128 -2.23 -14.70 17.86
N GLY A 129 -2.26 -13.39 18.09
CA GLY A 129 -1.70 -12.40 17.16
C GLY A 129 -0.19 -12.57 16.97
N ALA A 130 0.56 -12.85 18.04
CA ALA A 130 1.98 -13.15 17.98
C ALA A 130 2.29 -14.40 17.16
N VAL A 131 1.53 -15.50 17.39
CA VAL A 131 1.69 -16.75 16.62
C VAL A 131 1.42 -16.52 15.13
N VAL A 132 0.33 -15.81 14.80
CA VAL A 132 0.01 -15.46 13.41
C VAL A 132 1.11 -14.57 12.80
N GLY A 133 1.60 -13.59 13.56
CA GLY A 133 2.68 -12.71 13.10
C GLY A 133 3.99 -13.46 12.85
N MET A 134 4.36 -14.42 13.73
CA MET A 134 5.56 -15.26 13.54
C MET A 134 5.50 -16.13 12.30
N VAL A 135 4.31 -16.62 11.94
CA VAL A 135 4.14 -17.44 10.73
C VAL A 135 4.08 -16.57 9.48
N LEU A 136 3.40 -15.45 9.55
CA LEU A 136 3.09 -14.62 8.39
C LEU A 136 4.27 -13.71 7.99
N LEU A 137 4.97 -13.13 8.97
CA LEU A 137 6.05 -12.17 8.71
C LEU A 137 7.19 -12.77 7.88
N PRO A 138 7.74 -13.96 8.19
CA PRO A 138 8.77 -14.58 7.36
C PRO A 138 8.28 -14.87 5.94
N VAL A 139 7.02 -15.29 5.77
CA VAL A 139 6.44 -15.55 4.45
C VAL A 139 6.36 -14.25 3.63
N ILE A 140 5.94 -13.15 4.26
CA ILE A 140 5.90 -11.83 3.60
C ILE A 140 7.31 -11.37 3.25
N MET A 141 8.25 -11.46 4.19
CA MET A 141 9.63 -11.01 4.00
C MET A 141 10.37 -11.81 2.91
N ASN A 142 10.15 -13.11 2.83
CA ASN A 142 10.75 -13.96 1.78
C ASN A 142 10.25 -13.63 0.36
N HIS A 143 9.11 -12.96 0.24
CA HIS A 143 8.59 -12.49 -1.05
C HIS A 143 9.05 -11.07 -1.41
N LEU A 144 9.68 -10.37 -0.49
CA LEU A 144 10.27 -9.06 -0.76
C LEU A 144 11.74 -9.26 -1.10
N THR A 145 12.12 -9.12 -2.36
CA THR A 145 13.52 -9.22 -2.84
C THR A 145 14.42 -8.21 -2.12
N PHE A 146 13.86 -7.10 -1.72
CA PHE A 146 14.46 -6.07 -0.89
C PHE A 146 14.90 -6.57 0.51
N ALA A 147 14.25 -7.61 1.04
CA ALA A 147 14.57 -8.19 2.35
C ALA A 147 15.43 -9.46 2.25
N ALA A 148 15.76 -9.91 1.04
CA ALA A 148 16.50 -11.16 0.83
C ALA A 148 17.96 -11.10 1.36
N SER A 149 18.51 -9.90 1.56
CA SER A 149 19.83 -9.69 2.17
C SER A 149 19.81 -9.65 3.70
N THR A 150 18.63 -9.56 4.32
CA THR A 150 18.48 -9.54 5.77
C THR A 150 17.93 -10.87 6.27
N THR A 151 18.65 -11.54 7.14
CA THR A 151 18.12 -12.68 7.90
C THR A 151 16.84 -12.25 8.60
N SER A 152 15.70 -12.74 8.12
CA SER A 152 14.37 -12.41 8.63
C SER A 152 14.14 -13.03 10.01
N THR A 153 14.88 -12.60 11.01
CA THR A 153 14.62 -12.98 12.39
C THR A 153 13.52 -12.11 12.96
N VAL A 154 12.41 -12.75 13.32
CA VAL A 154 11.30 -12.07 14.01
C VAL A 154 11.79 -11.57 15.36
N GLN A 155 12.07 -10.27 15.47
CA GLN A 155 12.46 -9.67 16.75
C GLN A 155 11.23 -9.38 17.61
N TRP A 156 11.27 -9.84 18.84
CA TRP A 156 10.24 -9.55 19.83
C TRP A 156 10.35 -8.11 20.33
N ASN A 157 9.43 -7.25 19.89
CA ASN A 157 9.36 -5.88 20.37
C ASN A 157 8.24 -5.75 21.42
N PRO A 158 8.55 -5.58 22.72
CA PRO A 158 7.55 -5.49 23.79
C PRO A 158 6.63 -4.27 23.64
N TRP A 159 7.05 -3.22 22.94
CA TRP A 159 6.25 -2.03 22.71
C TRP A 159 5.03 -2.32 21.83
N ILE A 160 5.13 -3.24 20.86
CA ILE A 160 4.00 -3.66 20.03
C ILE A 160 2.89 -4.27 20.91
N PHE A 161 3.28 -5.14 21.85
CA PHE A 161 2.33 -5.76 22.79
C PHE A 161 1.71 -4.72 23.74
N LEU A 162 2.50 -3.79 24.24
CA LEU A 162 2.00 -2.71 25.10
C LEU A 162 0.96 -1.84 24.38
N TRP A 163 1.29 -1.35 23.18
CA TRP A 163 0.40 -0.49 22.40
C TRP A 163 -0.85 -1.22 21.91
N SER A 164 -0.74 -2.48 21.47
CA SER A 164 -1.89 -3.29 21.06
C SER A 164 -2.83 -3.58 22.24
N GLY A 165 -2.27 -3.89 23.41
CA GLY A 165 -3.04 -4.07 24.64
C GLY A 165 -3.76 -2.79 25.07
N LEU A 166 -3.08 -1.66 25.03
CA LEU A 166 -3.66 -0.34 25.35
C LEU A 166 -4.78 0.02 24.38
N PHE A 167 -4.56 -0.15 23.08
CA PHE A 167 -5.56 0.07 22.03
C PHE A 167 -6.80 -0.79 22.24
N SER A 168 -6.61 -2.08 22.53
CA SER A 168 -7.71 -3.02 22.81
C SER A 168 -8.50 -2.58 24.06
N LEU A 169 -7.82 -2.18 25.12
CA LEU A 169 -8.43 -1.75 26.36
C LEU A 169 -9.22 -0.44 26.19
N ILE A 170 -8.71 0.50 25.40
CA ILE A 170 -9.42 1.74 25.03
C ILE A 170 -10.68 1.40 24.22
N THR A 171 -10.58 0.49 23.25
CA THR A 171 -11.71 0.03 22.43
C THR A 171 -12.80 -0.57 23.29
N VAL A 172 -12.47 -1.47 24.23
CA VAL A 172 -13.43 -2.06 25.18
C VAL A 172 -14.07 -0.98 26.05
N ARG A 173 -13.29 -0.06 26.60
CA ARG A 173 -13.78 1.04 27.43
C ARG A 173 -14.81 1.91 26.70
N ILE A 174 -14.53 2.28 25.46
CA ILE A 174 -15.44 3.09 24.64
C ILE A 174 -16.73 2.31 24.32
N SER A 175 -16.58 1.04 23.95
CA SER A 175 -17.69 0.15 23.55
C SER A 175 -18.70 -0.05 24.69
N CYS A 176 -18.23 -0.19 25.93
CA CYS A 176 -19.09 -0.44 27.10
C CYS A 176 -19.77 0.80 27.67
N GLN A 177 -19.37 2.02 27.29
CA GLN A 177 -19.90 3.25 27.89
C GLN A 177 -21.41 3.46 27.65
N LYS A 178 -21.85 3.31 26.38
CA LYS A 178 -23.27 3.50 26.01
C LYS A 178 -24.19 2.43 26.59
N PRO A 179 -23.89 1.09 26.47
CA PRO A 179 -24.67 0.05 27.11
C PRO A 179 -24.79 0.24 28.62
N GLY A 180 -23.68 0.51 29.32
CA GLY A 180 -23.66 0.77 30.75
C GLY A 180 -24.50 2.00 31.16
N THR A 181 -24.57 3.02 30.32
CA THR A 181 -25.41 4.19 30.56
C THR A 181 -26.90 3.86 30.38
N ILE A 182 -27.25 3.04 29.41
CA ILE A 182 -28.64 2.59 29.18
C ILE A 182 -29.12 1.79 30.39
N ALA A 183 -28.38 0.76 30.81
CA ALA A 183 -28.71 -0.04 32.00
C ALA A 183 -28.91 0.81 33.25
N SER A 184 -28.04 1.79 33.45
CA SER A 184 -28.06 2.62 34.67
C SER A 184 -29.19 3.65 34.71
N LYS A 185 -29.83 3.98 33.60
CA LYS A 185 -30.92 4.96 33.51
C LYS A 185 -32.32 4.37 33.65
N VAL A 186 -32.46 3.03 33.47
CA VAL A 186 -33.77 2.37 33.58
C VAL A 186 -34.30 2.48 35.02
N SER A 187 -35.57 2.89 35.17
CA SER A 187 -36.23 2.94 36.46
C SER A 187 -36.69 1.53 36.89
N PRO A 188 -36.84 1.26 38.20
CA PRO A 188 -37.35 -0.04 38.69
C PRO A 188 -38.69 -0.43 38.08
N ILE A 189 -39.61 0.51 37.97
CA ILE A 189 -40.94 0.31 37.41
C ILE A 189 -40.88 -0.01 35.90
N GLU A 190 -40.01 0.71 35.16
CA GLU A 190 -39.79 0.42 33.74
C GLU A 190 -39.13 -0.95 33.53
N ALA A 191 -38.23 -1.36 34.42
CA ALA A 191 -37.54 -2.62 34.33
C ALA A 191 -38.50 -3.82 34.51
N VAL A 192 -39.43 -3.76 35.43
CA VAL A 192 -40.46 -4.80 35.65
C VAL A 192 -41.45 -4.89 34.48
N ARG A 193 -41.78 -3.74 33.87
CA ARG A 193 -42.68 -3.67 32.70
C ARG A 193 -41.93 -3.76 31.35
N PHE A 194 -40.65 -4.00 31.40
CA PHE A 194 -39.83 -4.01 30.19
C PHE A 194 -40.09 -5.24 29.33
N THR A 195 -40.77 -5.01 28.20
CA THR A 195 -40.89 -5.96 27.11
C THR A 195 -40.20 -5.39 25.89
N GLU A 196 -39.33 -6.14 25.24
CA GLU A 196 -38.48 -5.71 24.13
C GLU A 196 -39.32 -5.32 22.89
N GLY A 197 -40.01 -4.25 22.92
CA GLY A 197 -40.93 -3.76 21.87
C GLY A 197 -41.82 -2.61 22.31
N GLN A 198 -41.95 -2.37 23.60
CA GLN A 198 -42.84 -1.29 24.14
C GLN A 198 -42.26 0.11 24.11
N ASN A 199 -40.94 0.27 23.97
CA ASN A 199 -40.30 1.60 23.92
C ASN A 199 -40.71 2.47 22.72
N LEU A 200 -41.42 1.92 21.74
CA LEU A 200 -41.95 2.70 20.60
C LEU A 200 -43.36 3.25 20.82
N ALA A 201 -44.09 2.80 21.83
CA ALA A 201 -45.44 3.30 22.14
C ALA A 201 -45.40 4.70 22.78
N PHE A 202 -44.38 5.01 23.60
CA PHE A 202 -44.25 6.30 24.27
C PHE A 202 -43.78 7.44 23.35
N GLN A 203 -42.96 7.15 22.33
CA GLN A 203 -42.53 8.18 21.36
C GLN A 203 -43.54 8.45 20.24
N ARG A 204 -44.57 7.61 20.09
CA ARG A 204 -45.54 7.71 19.00
C ARG A 204 -46.73 8.61 19.23
N LYS A 205 -46.85 9.25 20.40
CA LYS A 205 -47.95 10.15 20.70
C LYS A 205 -47.95 11.52 19.98
N LYS A 206 -46.98 11.76 19.07
CA LYS A 206 -46.83 13.05 18.37
C LYS A 206 -46.86 13.01 16.83
N LYS A 207 -47.29 11.92 16.18
CA LYS A 207 -47.51 11.98 14.71
C LYS A 207 -48.89 11.41 14.35
N GLY A 208 -49.68 12.29 13.73
CA GLY A 208 -51.09 12.10 13.38
C GLY A 208 -51.40 10.77 12.65
N LYS A 209 -52.60 10.29 12.92
CA LYS A 209 -53.19 9.09 12.30
C LYS A 209 -53.29 9.23 10.77
N LYS A 210 -52.29 8.78 10.01
CA LYS A 210 -52.50 8.40 8.61
C LYS A 210 -53.19 7.05 8.59
N LYS A 211 -54.42 6.98 8.03
CA LYS A 211 -55.18 5.75 7.78
C LYS A 211 -54.24 4.72 7.07
N ARG A 212 -53.89 3.65 7.76
CA ARG A 212 -53.17 2.52 7.17
C ARG A 212 -54.16 1.69 6.37
N LYS A 213 -53.92 1.59 5.06
CA LYS A 213 -54.55 0.57 4.20
C LYS A 213 -54.25 -0.80 4.86
N THR A 214 -55.30 -1.64 5.01
CA THR A 214 -55.20 -3.03 5.38
C THR A 214 -54.26 -3.76 4.42
N ARG A 215 -53.02 -3.95 4.80
CA ARG A 215 -52.04 -4.75 4.06
C ARG A 215 -52.21 -6.19 4.46
N THR A 216 -52.35 -7.10 3.52
CA THR A 216 -52.29 -8.56 3.74
C THR A 216 -51.09 -8.89 4.61
N VAL A 217 -51.28 -9.64 5.67
CA VAL A 217 -50.24 -10.06 6.62
C VAL A 217 -49.43 -11.19 5.98
N SER A 218 -48.38 -10.84 5.24
CA SER A 218 -47.44 -11.83 4.69
C SER A 218 -46.21 -11.96 5.59
N PRO A 219 -45.53 -13.11 5.65
CA PRO A 219 -44.30 -13.30 6.42
C PRO A 219 -43.21 -12.26 6.05
N THR A 220 -43.12 -11.88 4.78
CA THR A 220 -42.16 -10.86 4.28
C THR A 220 -42.50 -9.44 4.77
N ALA A 221 -43.77 -9.07 4.83
CA ALA A 221 -44.20 -7.77 5.37
C ALA A 221 -43.94 -7.68 6.88
N MET A 222 -44.10 -8.81 7.61
CA MET A 222 -43.76 -8.90 9.03
C MET A 222 -42.26 -8.75 9.24
N ALA A 223 -41.44 -9.42 8.45
CA ALA A 223 -39.96 -9.26 8.47
C ALA A 223 -39.54 -7.80 8.30
N ALA A 224 -40.06 -7.10 7.28
CA ALA A 224 -39.77 -5.69 7.04
C ALA A 224 -40.21 -4.78 8.21
N ALA A 225 -41.38 -5.06 8.81
CA ALA A 225 -41.87 -4.32 9.97
C ALA A 225 -40.98 -4.51 11.20
N ASN A 226 -40.46 -5.73 11.42
CA ASN A 226 -39.57 -6.07 12.52
C ASN A 226 -38.23 -5.33 12.42
N LEU A 227 -37.63 -5.32 11.24
CA LEU A 227 -36.40 -4.54 10.98
C LEU A 227 -36.61 -3.05 11.20
N GLY A 228 -37.77 -2.51 10.78
CA GLY A 228 -38.15 -1.12 11.01
C GLY A 228 -38.30 -0.75 12.50
N ARG A 229 -38.56 -1.72 13.37
CA ARG A 229 -38.64 -1.53 14.85
C ARG A 229 -37.26 -1.36 15.49
N ASN A 230 -36.22 -2.04 14.95
CA ASN A 230 -34.88 -2.09 15.53
C ASN A 230 -33.77 -1.56 14.58
N LYS A 231 -33.98 -0.37 14.02
CA LYS A 231 -33.06 0.25 13.05
C LYS A 231 -31.59 0.31 13.50
N LYS A 232 -31.34 0.53 14.81
CA LYS A 232 -29.97 0.59 15.34
C LYS A 232 -29.25 -0.76 15.23
N LYS A 233 -29.93 -1.86 15.59
CA LYS A 233 -29.37 -3.22 15.42
C LYS A 233 -29.07 -3.51 13.94
N LEU A 234 -30.01 -3.15 13.05
CA LEU A 234 -29.83 -3.29 11.60
C LEU A 234 -28.58 -2.54 11.12
N CYS A 235 -28.44 -1.24 11.46
CA CYS A 235 -27.29 -0.44 11.05
C CYS A 235 -25.95 -1.01 11.52
N ILE A 236 -25.88 -1.49 12.77
CA ILE A 236 -24.64 -2.05 13.34
C ILE A 236 -24.19 -3.30 12.59
N VAL A 237 -25.13 -4.23 12.35
CA VAL A 237 -24.82 -5.49 11.65
C VAL A 237 -24.47 -5.23 10.19
N VAL A 238 -25.26 -4.42 9.50
CA VAL A 238 -25.01 -4.05 8.11
C VAL A 238 -23.66 -3.33 7.97
N ALA A 239 -23.34 -2.39 8.84
CA ALA A 239 -22.04 -1.72 8.84
C ALA A 239 -20.88 -2.68 9.06
N SER A 240 -21.03 -3.62 10.00
CA SER A 240 -19.99 -4.61 10.31
C SER A 240 -19.75 -5.61 9.17
N LEU A 241 -20.81 -6.08 8.53
CA LEU A 241 -20.69 -7.00 7.37
C LEU A 241 -20.21 -6.26 6.12
N SER A 242 -20.68 -5.02 5.87
CA SER A 242 -20.26 -4.26 4.70
C SER A 242 -18.78 -3.88 4.74
N LEU A 243 -18.23 -3.65 5.94
CA LEU A 243 -16.83 -3.27 6.10
C LEU A 243 -15.87 -4.34 5.56
N SER A 244 -16.16 -5.62 5.81
CA SER A 244 -15.35 -6.71 5.25
C SER A 244 -15.46 -6.81 3.73
N LEU A 245 -16.67 -6.63 3.19
CA LEU A 245 -16.88 -6.67 1.75
C LEU A 245 -16.21 -5.51 1.02
N ILE A 246 -16.27 -4.31 1.61
CA ILE A 246 -15.57 -3.13 1.11
C ILE A 246 -14.07 -3.40 1.05
N LEU A 247 -13.49 -3.95 2.11
CA LEU A 247 -12.05 -4.25 2.15
C LEU A 247 -11.66 -5.30 1.12
N VAL A 248 -12.41 -6.40 1.00
CA VAL A 248 -12.18 -7.42 -0.04
C VAL A 248 -12.17 -6.80 -1.43
N ASN A 249 -13.16 -5.94 -1.73
CA ASN A 249 -13.23 -5.30 -3.04
C ASN A 249 -12.08 -4.31 -3.28
N THR A 250 -11.72 -3.54 -2.26
CA THR A 250 -10.63 -2.54 -2.35
C THR A 250 -9.29 -3.23 -2.57
N VAL A 251 -8.98 -4.29 -1.80
CA VAL A 251 -7.73 -5.07 -1.94
C VAL A 251 -7.66 -5.74 -3.32
N TYR A 252 -8.76 -6.34 -3.77
CA TYR A 252 -8.80 -6.94 -5.10
C TYR A 252 -8.59 -5.92 -6.22
N SER A 253 -9.24 -4.75 -6.12
CA SER A 253 -9.09 -3.67 -7.11
C SER A 253 -7.65 -3.13 -7.11
N LEU A 254 -7.03 -2.98 -5.94
CA LEU A 254 -5.62 -2.60 -5.81
C LEU A 254 -4.71 -3.60 -6.52
N ILE A 255 -4.87 -4.89 -6.23
CA ILE A 255 -4.03 -5.96 -6.82
C ILE A 255 -4.20 -6.03 -8.33
N ARG A 256 -5.43 -5.83 -8.82
CA ARG A 256 -5.72 -5.85 -10.26
C ARG A 256 -5.17 -4.61 -10.98
N GLY A 257 -5.00 -3.51 -10.26
CA GLY A 257 -4.42 -2.28 -10.80
C GLY A 257 -2.92 -2.37 -11.05
N PHE A 258 -2.21 -3.33 -10.47
CA PHE A 258 -0.78 -3.51 -10.67
C PHE A 258 -0.48 -4.03 -12.08
N ASN A 259 0.30 -3.26 -12.84
CA ASN A 259 0.70 -3.56 -14.21
C ASN A 259 2.18 -3.99 -14.25
N MET A 260 2.40 -5.27 -14.60
CA MET A 260 3.74 -5.85 -14.69
C MET A 260 4.58 -5.22 -15.80
N ASP A 261 3.97 -4.90 -16.94
CA ASP A 261 4.72 -4.37 -18.09
C ASP A 261 5.27 -2.97 -17.76
N GLN A 262 4.49 -2.12 -17.12
CA GLN A 262 4.94 -0.80 -16.66
C GLN A 262 6.02 -0.93 -15.58
N PHE A 263 5.86 -1.86 -14.63
CA PHE A 263 6.87 -2.12 -13.60
C PHE A 263 8.19 -2.59 -14.19
N ALA A 264 8.14 -3.47 -15.19
CA ALA A 264 9.32 -3.99 -15.85
C ALA A 264 10.03 -2.95 -16.72
N GLN A 265 9.28 -2.12 -17.45
CA GLN A 265 9.84 -1.07 -18.33
C GLN A 265 10.72 -0.06 -17.58
N ASN A 266 10.40 0.24 -16.32
CA ASN A 266 11.24 1.11 -15.49
C ASN A 266 12.48 0.43 -14.90
N ARG A 267 12.63 -0.89 -15.10
CA ARG A 267 13.75 -1.68 -14.56
C ARG A 267 14.66 -2.25 -15.66
N THR A 268 14.11 -2.64 -16.80
CA THR A 268 14.86 -3.15 -17.94
C THR A 268 14.11 -2.99 -19.25
N LEU A 269 14.83 -2.78 -20.33
CA LEU A 269 14.28 -2.68 -21.69
C LEU A 269 14.47 -3.98 -22.51
N SER A 270 15.17 -4.98 -21.94
CA SER A 270 15.48 -6.27 -22.55
C SER A 270 15.21 -7.43 -21.59
N ASP A 271 15.39 -8.66 -22.02
CA ASP A 271 15.23 -9.82 -21.14
C ASP A 271 16.27 -9.83 -20.01
N TYR A 272 17.50 -9.39 -20.31
CA TYR A 272 18.61 -9.26 -19.36
C TYR A 272 19.33 -7.93 -19.54
N MET A 273 19.74 -7.36 -18.43
CA MET A 273 20.62 -6.19 -18.36
C MET A 273 21.73 -6.49 -17.36
N VAL A 274 22.97 -6.36 -17.79
CA VAL A 274 24.18 -6.50 -16.95
C VAL A 274 24.86 -5.16 -16.85
N PHE A 275 25.33 -4.81 -15.67
CA PHE A 275 25.96 -3.53 -15.40
C PHE A 275 26.97 -3.62 -14.25
N ASP A 276 27.77 -2.59 -14.06
CA ASP A 276 28.68 -2.48 -12.93
C ASP A 276 27.89 -2.29 -11.63
N ALA A 277 28.24 -3.06 -10.59
CA ALA A 277 27.56 -3.02 -9.29
C ALA A 277 27.59 -1.64 -8.63
N SER A 278 28.53 -0.77 -8.99
CA SER A 278 28.61 0.61 -8.50
C SER A 278 27.40 1.46 -8.92
N LEU A 279 26.75 1.12 -10.03
CA LEU A 279 25.56 1.80 -10.52
C LEU A 279 24.29 1.55 -9.69
N ASP A 280 24.29 0.51 -8.88
CA ASP A 280 23.15 0.14 -8.02
C ASP A 280 23.33 0.64 -6.57
N SER A 281 24.44 1.29 -6.28
CA SER A 281 24.69 1.80 -4.94
C SER A 281 24.12 3.21 -4.79
N PHE A 282 23.10 3.36 -3.95
CA PHE A 282 22.44 4.64 -3.61
C PHE A 282 23.36 5.67 -2.93
N THR A 283 24.64 5.36 -2.74
CA THR A 283 25.56 6.15 -1.92
C THR A 283 26.61 6.90 -2.71
N VAL A 284 26.66 6.75 -4.03
CA VAL A 284 27.69 7.41 -4.84
C VAL A 284 27.12 8.65 -5.53
N SER A 285 27.16 9.77 -4.83
CA SER A 285 27.08 11.08 -5.41
C SER A 285 28.36 11.33 -6.23
N GLY A 286 28.23 11.37 -7.54
CA GLY A 286 29.36 11.54 -8.46
C GLY A 286 29.94 10.20 -8.92
N THR A 287 29.25 9.53 -9.80
CA THR A 287 29.67 8.27 -10.39
C THR A 287 30.78 8.47 -11.41
N GLN A 288 31.98 8.20 -11.01
CA GLN A 288 32.91 7.63 -11.98
C GLN A 288 32.37 6.22 -12.27
N VAL A 289 31.80 6.01 -13.42
CA VAL A 289 31.47 4.67 -13.93
C VAL A 289 32.78 3.92 -14.05
N LEU A 290 33.09 3.12 -13.05
CA LEU A 290 34.27 2.30 -12.99
C LEU A 290 34.09 1.20 -14.04
N ASP A 291 35.06 1.03 -14.90
CA ASP A 291 35.30 -0.05 -15.85
C ASP A 291 34.15 -0.58 -16.74
N GLY A 292 32.89 -0.38 -16.40
CA GLY A 292 31.73 -0.85 -17.17
C GLY A 292 31.69 -2.38 -17.34
N VAL A 293 30.90 -2.86 -18.29
CA VAL A 293 30.80 -4.29 -18.59
C VAL A 293 32.01 -4.76 -19.40
N THR A 294 32.83 -5.60 -18.81
CA THR A 294 34.14 -6.02 -19.36
C THR A 294 34.04 -6.69 -20.73
N LYS A 295 35.07 -6.52 -21.56
CA LYS A 295 35.16 -7.21 -22.87
C LYS A 295 35.15 -8.75 -22.74
N GLU A 296 35.67 -9.27 -21.63
CA GLU A 296 35.66 -10.71 -21.32
C GLU A 296 34.23 -11.21 -21.18
N PHE A 297 33.43 -10.53 -20.35
CA PHE A 297 32.00 -10.85 -20.21
C PHE A 297 31.27 -10.79 -21.56
N GLN A 298 31.48 -9.73 -22.33
CA GLN A 298 30.85 -9.57 -23.66
C GLN A 298 31.21 -10.69 -24.61
N ASN A 299 32.47 -11.15 -24.61
CA ASN A 299 32.95 -12.23 -25.45
C ASN A 299 32.39 -13.59 -25.00
N ASP A 300 32.31 -13.84 -23.71
CA ASP A 300 31.76 -15.08 -23.16
C ASP A 300 30.24 -15.14 -23.34
N LEU A 301 29.53 -14.01 -23.22
CA LEU A 301 28.11 -13.90 -23.50
C LEU A 301 27.78 -14.28 -24.96
N LYS A 302 28.57 -13.82 -25.93
CA LYS A 302 28.38 -14.14 -27.33
C LYS A 302 28.55 -15.63 -27.66
N LYS A 303 29.22 -16.40 -26.79
CA LYS A 303 29.37 -17.86 -26.93
C LYS A 303 28.15 -18.62 -26.38
N GLN A 304 27.29 -17.98 -25.61
CA GLN A 304 26.11 -18.62 -25.05
C GLN A 304 25.03 -18.83 -26.12
N LYS A 305 24.44 -20.02 -26.13
CA LYS A 305 23.39 -20.36 -27.09
C LYS A 305 22.10 -19.61 -26.77
N GLY A 306 21.43 -19.13 -27.80
CA GLY A 306 20.14 -18.45 -27.66
C GLY A 306 20.22 -16.97 -27.25
N VAL A 307 21.43 -16.43 -27.07
CA VAL A 307 21.60 -14.99 -26.83
C VAL A 307 21.43 -14.23 -28.14
N THR A 308 20.58 -13.22 -28.10
CA THR A 308 20.24 -12.35 -29.25
C THR A 308 20.30 -10.88 -28.87
N GLU A 309 20.39 -10.02 -29.87
CA GLU A 309 20.24 -8.57 -29.74
C GLU A 309 21.09 -7.93 -28.62
N VAL A 310 22.36 -8.28 -28.56
CA VAL A 310 23.28 -7.69 -27.57
C VAL A 310 23.55 -6.23 -27.93
N ARG A 311 23.22 -5.31 -27.01
CA ARG A 311 23.34 -3.85 -27.15
C ARG A 311 24.00 -3.23 -25.94
N GLY A 312 24.92 -2.28 -26.19
CA GLY A 312 25.61 -1.54 -25.15
C GLY A 312 25.09 -0.10 -25.04
N ILE A 313 25.00 0.38 -23.81
CA ILE A 313 24.76 1.78 -23.51
C ILE A 313 26.05 2.34 -22.93
N TYR A 314 26.51 3.41 -23.52
CA TYR A 314 27.78 4.05 -23.16
C TYR A 314 27.49 5.38 -22.47
N ILE A 315 28.38 5.76 -21.57
CA ILE A 315 28.30 7.07 -20.91
C ILE A 315 29.67 7.72 -20.82
N LYS A 316 29.66 9.02 -20.89
CA LYS A 316 30.76 9.91 -20.50
C LYS A 316 30.21 11.06 -19.71
N GLU A 317 30.80 11.32 -18.56
CA GLU A 317 30.52 12.46 -17.71
C GLU A 317 31.70 13.42 -17.77
N LEU A 318 31.40 14.69 -17.96
CA LEU A 318 32.37 15.78 -17.95
C LEU A 318 31.88 16.90 -17.04
N GLU A 319 32.80 17.65 -16.45
CA GLU A 319 32.44 18.85 -15.71
C GLU A 319 31.85 19.89 -16.66
N GLY A 320 30.69 20.41 -16.36
CA GLY A 320 29.99 21.43 -17.14
C GLY A 320 30.40 22.84 -16.71
N ILE A 321 31.30 23.45 -17.43
CA ILE A 321 31.68 24.86 -17.23
C ILE A 321 31.20 25.63 -18.45
N LEU A 322 30.30 26.58 -18.22
CA LEU A 322 29.72 27.41 -19.27
C LEU A 322 30.70 28.57 -19.68
N SER A 323 30.75 28.87 -20.98
CA SER A 323 31.34 30.11 -21.45
C SER A 323 30.49 31.31 -21.02
N GLU A 324 31.02 32.54 -21.14
CA GLU A 324 30.27 33.75 -20.78
C GLU A 324 28.96 33.91 -21.56
N GLU A 325 28.93 33.50 -22.83
CA GLU A 325 27.74 33.55 -23.66
C GLU A 325 26.71 32.51 -23.22
N GLU A 326 27.13 31.26 -23.06
CA GLU A 326 26.29 30.15 -22.57
C GLU A 326 25.75 30.41 -21.15
N PHE A 327 26.59 31.05 -20.28
CA PHE A 327 26.16 31.41 -18.92
C PHE A 327 25.00 32.41 -18.94
N GLY A 328 25.10 33.47 -19.79
CA GLY A 328 24.02 34.45 -19.90
C GLY A 328 22.71 33.87 -20.43
N GLU A 329 22.78 32.93 -21.38
CA GLU A 329 21.61 32.22 -21.90
C GLU A 329 21.01 31.27 -20.88
N PHE A 330 21.84 30.48 -20.20
CA PHE A 330 21.45 29.56 -19.16
C PHE A 330 20.79 30.28 -17.98
N ASP A 331 21.40 31.39 -17.53
CA ASP A 331 20.88 32.21 -16.45
C ASP A 331 19.47 32.70 -16.75
N LYS A 332 19.27 33.26 -17.96
CA LYS A 332 17.97 33.77 -18.38
C LYS A 332 16.92 32.68 -18.57
N LYS A 333 17.30 31.54 -19.14
CA LYS A 333 16.36 30.47 -19.55
C LYS A 333 16.01 29.56 -18.39
N ILE A 334 16.97 29.28 -17.52
CA ILE A 334 16.86 28.24 -16.47
C ILE A 334 16.79 28.88 -15.08
N ILE A 335 17.83 29.65 -14.69
CA ILE A 335 17.95 30.14 -13.31
C ILE A 335 16.89 31.19 -12.97
N GLN A 336 16.59 32.09 -13.92
CA GLN A 336 15.56 33.11 -13.74
C GLN A 336 14.13 32.61 -13.98
N ASN A 337 13.95 31.31 -14.30
CA ASN A 337 12.64 30.72 -14.47
C ASN A 337 12.05 30.32 -13.09
N PRO A 338 10.96 30.96 -12.61
CA PRO A 338 10.44 30.72 -11.26
C PRO A 338 9.92 29.30 -11.06
N GLU A 339 9.44 28.65 -12.12
CA GLU A 339 8.91 27.29 -12.05
C GLU A 339 10.04 26.27 -11.93
N VAL A 340 11.14 26.46 -12.68
CA VAL A 340 12.34 25.63 -12.56
C VAL A 340 12.97 25.80 -11.18
N GLU A 341 13.14 27.05 -10.73
CA GLU A 341 13.73 27.35 -9.42
C GLU A 341 12.95 26.69 -8.28
N ALA A 342 11.61 26.84 -8.28
CA ALA A 342 10.75 26.25 -7.27
C ALA A 342 10.85 24.71 -7.25
N ASN A 343 10.87 24.08 -8.43
CA ASN A 343 10.99 22.64 -8.59
C ASN A 343 12.35 22.13 -8.11
N LEU A 344 13.45 22.79 -8.51
CA LEU A 344 14.80 22.40 -8.09
C LEU A 344 15.01 22.55 -6.59
N LYS A 345 14.50 23.60 -5.97
CA LYS A 345 14.55 23.78 -4.51
C LYS A 345 13.75 22.72 -3.76
N GLU A 346 12.63 22.29 -4.31
CA GLU A 346 11.82 21.21 -3.72
C GLU A 346 12.54 19.86 -3.80
N LEU A 347 13.13 19.55 -4.97
CA LEU A 347 13.80 18.26 -5.22
C LEU A 347 15.15 18.15 -4.49
N PHE A 348 15.97 19.18 -4.53
CA PHE A 348 17.39 19.12 -4.11
C PHE A 348 17.67 19.83 -2.77
N LYS A 349 16.74 20.56 -2.21
CA LYS A 349 16.83 21.21 -0.88
C LYS A 349 18.20 21.88 -0.62
N GLU A 350 19.01 21.30 0.26
CA GLU A 350 20.32 21.84 0.65
C GLU A 350 21.36 21.79 -0.49
N GLU A 351 21.28 20.79 -1.37
CA GLU A 351 22.18 20.65 -2.51
C GLU A 351 22.00 21.79 -3.54
N TYR A 352 20.78 22.35 -3.63
CA TYR A 352 20.50 23.49 -4.50
C TYR A 352 21.36 24.72 -4.17
N GLU A 353 21.49 25.06 -2.90
CA GLU A 353 22.29 26.25 -2.50
C GLU A 353 23.78 26.04 -2.80
N THR A 354 24.31 24.84 -2.58
CA THR A 354 25.70 24.49 -2.91
C THR A 354 25.94 24.55 -4.42
N ALA A 355 25.02 24.05 -5.24
CA ALA A 355 25.09 24.09 -6.68
C ALA A 355 25.04 25.55 -7.20
N MET A 356 24.19 26.38 -6.59
CA MET A 356 24.10 27.82 -6.90
C MET A 356 25.39 28.60 -6.56
N GLU A 357 26.06 28.23 -5.47
CA GLU A 357 27.37 28.82 -5.15
C GLU A 357 28.40 28.48 -6.23
N GLY A 358 28.52 27.23 -6.63
CA GLY A 358 29.38 26.78 -7.72
C GLY A 358 29.06 27.46 -9.07
N TYR A 359 27.77 27.55 -9.40
CA TYR A 359 27.28 28.21 -10.59
C TYR A 359 27.73 29.69 -10.65
N LYS A 360 27.54 30.44 -9.57
CA LYS A 360 27.90 31.85 -9.50
C LYS A 360 29.40 32.09 -9.45
N ALA A 361 30.17 31.18 -8.82
CA ALA A 361 31.61 31.35 -8.65
C ALA A 361 32.41 30.96 -9.88
N ASN A 362 32.02 29.88 -10.57
CA ASN A 362 32.84 29.25 -11.60
C ASN A 362 32.05 28.94 -12.88
N HIS A 363 30.83 29.45 -13.05
CA HIS A 363 29.92 29.12 -14.15
C HIS A 363 29.66 27.60 -14.30
N SER A 364 29.76 26.87 -13.20
CA SER A 364 29.61 25.40 -13.18
C SER A 364 28.14 25.01 -13.11
N ILE A 365 27.73 24.16 -14.06
CA ILE A 365 26.41 23.50 -14.05
C ILE A 365 26.49 22.06 -13.51
N GLY A 366 27.56 21.71 -12.79
CA GLY A 366 27.76 20.35 -12.29
C GLY A 366 28.25 19.42 -13.39
N THR A 367 27.45 18.41 -13.75
CA THR A 367 27.87 17.36 -14.69
C THR A 367 27.12 17.43 -16.00
N VAL A 368 27.85 17.37 -17.10
CA VAL A 368 27.30 17.12 -18.43
C VAL A 368 27.46 15.66 -18.77
N LYS A 369 26.34 14.97 -19.01
CA LYS A 369 26.27 13.56 -19.32
C LYS A 369 26.06 13.34 -20.80
N TYR A 370 26.90 12.52 -21.39
CA TYR A 370 26.80 12.12 -22.79
C TYR A 370 26.49 10.63 -22.84
N TYR A 371 25.37 10.27 -23.47
CA TYR A 371 25.00 8.88 -23.67
C TYR A 371 25.19 8.46 -25.11
N GLY A 372 25.77 7.28 -25.32
CA GLY A 372 25.80 6.61 -26.61
C GLY A 372 24.80 5.49 -26.64
N ILE A 373 23.83 5.55 -27.58
CA ILE A 373 22.74 4.57 -27.66
C ILE A 373 22.58 3.96 -29.05
N ASP A 374 21.96 2.79 -29.10
CA ASP A 374 21.54 2.07 -30.30
C ASP A 374 20.03 2.27 -30.56
N GLN A 375 19.59 1.86 -31.75
CA GLN A 375 18.19 1.97 -32.20
C GLN A 375 17.19 1.37 -31.21
N MET A 376 17.51 0.22 -30.61
CA MET A 376 16.66 -0.45 -29.64
C MET A 376 16.26 0.46 -28.45
N ILE A 377 17.19 1.30 -28.00
CA ILE A 377 16.93 2.25 -26.91
C ILE A 377 16.18 3.47 -27.44
N PHE A 378 16.61 3.98 -28.61
CA PHE A 378 15.98 5.11 -29.28
C PHE A 378 14.48 4.89 -29.51
N ASP A 379 14.08 3.69 -29.96
CA ASP A 379 12.69 3.32 -30.23
C ASP A 379 11.82 3.26 -28.94
N LYS A 380 12.44 3.32 -27.75
CA LYS A 380 11.77 3.34 -26.45
C LYS A 380 11.72 4.74 -25.82
N MET A 381 12.32 5.72 -26.46
CA MET A 381 12.31 7.11 -25.98
C MET A 381 11.00 7.79 -26.37
N GLU A 382 10.56 8.71 -25.53
CA GLU A 382 9.40 9.56 -25.79
C GLU A 382 9.88 10.96 -26.17
N SER A 383 9.32 11.54 -27.24
CA SER A 383 9.63 12.93 -27.62
C SER A 383 8.71 13.90 -26.90
N PHE A 384 9.29 14.87 -26.21
CA PHE A 384 8.56 15.97 -25.58
C PHE A 384 8.54 17.21 -26.48
N MET A 385 9.57 17.37 -27.33
CA MET A 385 9.66 18.44 -28.32
C MET A 385 10.44 17.97 -29.54
N GLY A 386 10.01 18.31 -30.73
CA GLY A 386 10.59 17.83 -31.98
C GLY A 386 10.10 16.42 -32.35
N LYS A 387 10.78 15.78 -33.30
CA LYS A 387 10.43 14.44 -33.79
C LYS A 387 11.63 13.52 -33.68
N LEU A 388 11.46 12.36 -33.03
CA LEU A 388 12.46 11.31 -33.02
C LEU A 388 12.46 10.60 -34.39
N ASP A 389 13.55 10.73 -35.14
CA ASP A 389 13.80 10.10 -36.41
C ASP A 389 15.15 9.38 -36.38
N TRP A 390 15.13 8.07 -36.42
CA TRP A 390 16.36 7.27 -36.31
C TRP A 390 17.30 7.47 -37.50
N GLU A 391 16.80 7.63 -38.74
CA GLU A 391 17.64 7.84 -39.91
C GLU A 391 18.41 9.17 -39.81
N ALA A 392 17.73 10.23 -39.41
CA ALA A 392 18.37 11.53 -39.14
C ALA A 392 19.38 11.41 -37.98
N PHE A 393 18.97 10.83 -36.84
CA PHE A 393 19.81 10.67 -35.65
C PHE A 393 21.08 9.87 -35.96
N SER A 394 20.93 8.71 -36.61
CA SER A 394 22.06 7.82 -36.93
C SER A 394 23.06 8.41 -37.94
N SER A 395 22.72 9.53 -38.62
CA SER A 395 23.63 10.24 -39.53
C SER A 395 24.84 10.85 -38.84
N GLY A 396 24.85 10.98 -37.50
CA GLY A 396 25.90 11.60 -36.71
C GLY A 396 25.96 13.14 -36.79
N LYS A 397 24.93 13.79 -37.37
CA LYS A 397 24.80 15.25 -37.44
C LYS A 397 23.92 15.80 -36.33
N TYR A 398 23.12 14.97 -35.74
CA TYR A 398 22.09 15.33 -34.75
C TYR A 398 22.39 14.74 -33.39
N VAL A 399 21.97 15.50 -32.36
CA VAL A 399 21.94 15.03 -30.96
C VAL A 399 20.54 15.22 -30.40
N ILE A 400 20.22 14.47 -29.34
CA ILE A 400 19.03 14.70 -28.54
C ILE A 400 19.49 15.40 -27.26
N ALA A 401 18.85 16.52 -26.91
CA ALA A 401 19.08 17.24 -25.67
C ALA A 401 17.96 16.93 -24.66
N THR A 402 18.25 17.12 -23.39
CA THR A 402 17.25 17.04 -22.33
C THR A 402 16.75 18.42 -21.91
N GLY A 403 15.94 18.48 -20.87
CA GLY A 403 15.40 19.70 -20.29
C GLY A 403 15.13 19.54 -18.81
N TYR A 404 14.45 20.50 -18.22
CA TYR A 404 13.95 20.43 -16.85
C TYR A 404 12.51 19.97 -16.80
N TRP A 405 12.22 19.06 -15.87
CA TRP A 405 10.95 18.38 -15.74
C TRP A 405 10.27 18.76 -14.42
N SER A 406 8.94 18.86 -14.45
CA SER A 406 8.15 18.97 -13.23
C SER A 406 8.07 17.63 -12.48
N ASN A 407 7.60 17.67 -11.23
CA ASN A 407 7.30 16.46 -10.44
C ASN A 407 6.26 15.55 -11.13
N GLU A 408 5.44 16.10 -12.04
CA GLU A 408 4.47 15.35 -12.84
C GLU A 408 5.05 14.85 -14.18
N HIS A 409 6.36 14.92 -14.34
CA HIS A 409 7.09 14.49 -15.54
C HIS A 409 6.69 15.25 -16.82
N GLN A 410 6.38 16.54 -16.67
CA GLN A 410 6.11 17.44 -17.78
C GLN A 410 7.33 18.32 -18.04
N LEU A 411 7.68 18.54 -19.31
CA LEU A 411 8.79 19.43 -19.67
C LEU A 411 8.43 20.86 -19.28
N ILE A 412 9.22 21.46 -18.39
CA ILE A 412 9.09 22.86 -17.99
C ILE A 412 9.83 23.73 -19.02
N VAL A 413 11.10 23.43 -19.25
CA VAL A 413 11.95 24.16 -20.20
C VAL A 413 13.01 23.23 -20.78
N PRO A 414 13.23 23.24 -22.12
CA PRO A 414 14.32 22.49 -22.72
C PRO A 414 15.67 23.21 -22.51
N TYR A 415 16.76 22.46 -22.42
CA TYR A 415 18.10 23.04 -22.48
C TYR A 415 18.33 23.74 -23.82
N HIS A 416 18.04 23.02 -24.90
CA HIS A 416 18.13 23.52 -26.27
C HIS A 416 16.86 23.16 -27.02
N GLU A 417 16.43 24.02 -27.91
CA GLU A 417 15.26 23.76 -28.77
C GLU A 417 15.66 22.94 -30.00
N PRO A 418 14.75 22.13 -30.56
CA PRO A 418 15.00 21.42 -31.81
C PRO A 418 15.38 22.42 -32.94
N GLY A 419 16.47 22.11 -33.67
CA GLY A 419 17.06 22.97 -34.69
C GLY A 419 18.18 23.92 -34.21
N GLU A 420 18.37 24.08 -32.89
CA GLU A 420 19.51 24.78 -32.34
C GLU A 420 20.82 24.02 -32.62
N LYS A 421 21.90 24.74 -32.81
CA LYS A 421 23.24 24.19 -32.96
C LYS A 421 23.97 24.20 -31.63
N VAL A 422 24.55 23.07 -31.27
CA VAL A 422 25.31 22.87 -30.03
C VAL A 422 26.70 22.37 -30.33
N ILE A 423 27.69 22.87 -29.59
CA ILE A 423 29.09 22.44 -29.74
C ILE A 423 29.43 21.51 -28.56
N LEU A 424 29.60 20.25 -28.83
CA LEU A 424 30.02 19.28 -27.83
C LEU A 424 31.54 19.14 -27.84
N LYS A 425 32.15 19.06 -26.65
CA LYS A 425 33.59 18.97 -26.45
C LYS A 425 33.96 17.65 -25.77
N ASN A 426 35.05 17.05 -26.18
CA ASN A 426 35.62 15.90 -25.50
C ASN A 426 36.69 16.31 -24.45
N GLU A 427 37.24 15.35 -23.74
CA GLU A 427 38.29 15.54 -22.71
C GLU A 427 39.58 16.20 -23.25
N LYS A 428 39.83 16.07 -24.54
CA LYS A 428 41.03 16.63 -25.20
C LYS A 428 40.81 18.06 -25.68
N GLY A 429 39.60 18.61 -25.54
CA GLY A 429 39.20 19.91 -26.04
C GLY A 429 38.83 19.90 -27.53
N GLU A 430 38.79 18.75 -28.19
CA GLU A 430 38.27 18.63 -29.54
C GLU A 430 36.76 18.86 -29.51
N SER A 431 36.25 19.69 -30.42
CA SER A 431 34.83 20.06 -30.45
C SER A 431 34.20 19.70 -31.80
N LYS A 432 32.94 19.34 -31.77
CA LYS A 432 32.12 19.07 -32.95
C LYS A 432 30.75 19.72 -32.81
N GLU A 433 30.28 20.33 -33.91
CA GLU A 433 28.97 20.98 -33.99
C GLU A 433 27.90 19.96 -34.36
N TYR A 434 26.78 20.00 -33.62
CA TYR A 434 25.61 19.19 -33.88
C TYR A 434 24.35 20.05 -33.89
N GLU A 435 23.30 19.56 -34.54
CA GLU A 435 21.98 20.14 -34.47
C GLU A 435 21.08 19.32 -33.51
N VAL A 436 20.30 20.01 -32.69
CA VAL A 436 19.39 19.31 -31.77
C VAL A 436 18.18 18.78 -32.55
N LEU A 437 18.01 17.46 -32.58
CA LEU A 437 16.92 16.80 -33.28
C LEU A 437 15.61 16.92 -32.51
N ALA A 438 15.67 16.66 -31.23
CA ALA A 438 14.51 16.57 -30.34
C ALA A 438 14.91 16.78 -28.88
N VAL A 439 13.92 17.09 -28.04
CA VAL A 439 14.05 17.07 -26.58
C VAL A 439 13.42 15.78 -26.08
N SER A 440 14.22 14.99 -25.37
CA SER A 440 13.80 13.69 -24.84
C SER A 440 14.67 13.32 -23.65
N GLU A 441 14.27 12.29 -22.91
CA GLU A 441 15.07 11.68 -21.84
C GLU A 441 15.49 10.27 -22.21
N ILE A 442 16.66 9.88 -21.70
CA ILE A 442 17.03 8.48 -21.73
C ILE A 442 16.12 7.70 -20.77
N PRO A 443 15.58 6.52 -21.17
CA PRO A 443 14.73 5.75 -20.28
C PRO A 443 15.41 5.45 -18.94
N TYR A 444 14.71 5.67 -17.84
CA TYR A 444 15.22 5.56 -16.46
C TYR A 444 15.97 4.25 -16.20
N ALA A 445 15.42 3.12 -16.71
CA ALA A 445 16.02 1.80 -16.57
C ALA A 445 17.47 1.72 -17.02
N VAL A 446 17.87 2.53 -17.98
CA VAL A 446 19.18 2.47 -18.63
C VAL A 446 20.04 3.71 -18.40
N SER A 447 19.54 4.67 -17.64
CA SER A 447 20.29 5.87 -17.18
C SER A 447 21.23 5.54 -16.01
N THR A 448 22.01 6.52 -15.58
CA THR A 448 22.81 6.43 -14.35
C THR A 448 21.96 6.47 -13.08
N GLN A 449 20.68 6.87 -13.20
CA GLN A 449 19.76 7.08 -12.07
C GLN A 449 20.28 8.10 -11.04
N SER A 450 21.28 8.90 -11.43
CA SER A 450 21.86 9.98 -10.65
C SER A 450 21.58 11.30 -11.34
N TYR A 451 21.10 12.29 -10.60
CA TYR A 451 20.75 13.60 -11.10
C TYR A 451 21.42 14.66 -10.23
N GLY A 452 22.14 15.58 -10.84
CA GLY A 452 22.61 16.80 -10.17
C GLY A 452 21.64 17.95 -10.42
N VAL A 453 21.79 19.01 -9.64
CA VAL A 453 20.85 20.16 -9.65
C VAL A 453 20.74 20.80 -11.04
N PHE A 454 21.87 21.00 -11.73
CA PHE A 454 21.94 21.63 -13.04
C PHE A 454 22.52 20.71 -14.12
N ASP A 455 22.50 19.38 -13.89
CA ASP A 455 23.03 18.42 -14.85
C ASP A 455 22.38 18.58 -16.23
N CYS A 456 23.22 18.58 -17.26
CA CYS A 456 22.78 18.56 -18.64
C CYS A 456 23.07 17.21 -19.28
N THR A 457 22.20 16.76 -20.16
CA THR A 457 22.37 15.47 -20.83
C THR A 457 22.22 15.60 -22.33
N TYR A 458 23.17 15.02 -23.07
CA TYR A 458 23.12 14.84 -24.51
C TYR A 458 23.16 13.36 -24.87
N ILE A 459 22.36 12.99 -25.84
CA ILE A 459 22.26 11.61 -26.31
C ILE A 459 22.70 11.57 -27.77
N LEU A 460 23.65 10.69 -28.08
CA LEU A 460 24.27 10.52 -29.39
C LEU A 460 24.05 9.07 -29.90
N PRO A 461 24.09 8.88 -31.22
CA PRO A 461 24.25 7.53 -31.77
C PRO A 461 25.54 6.90 -31.26
N ASN A 462 25.52 5.58 -31.02
CA ASN A 462 26.65 4.88 -30.44
C ASN A 462 27.96 5.03 -31.26
N GLY A 463 27.86 4.98 -32.60
CA GLY A 463 29.01 5.22 -33.46
C GLY A 463 29.63 6.58 -33.25
N GLU A 464 28.81 7.61 -33.23
CA GLU A 464 29.24 9.00 -33.05
C GLU A 464 29.81 9.24 -31.64
N PHE A 465 29.19 8.63 -30.62
CA PHE A 465 29.71 8.68 -29.24
C PHE A 465 31.13 8.12 -29.14
N GLN A 466 31.40 6.99 -29.80
CA GLN A 466 32.73 6.37 -29.79
C GLN A 466 33.74 7.13 -30.63
N GLU A 467 33.30 7.82 -31.69
CA GLU A 467 34.17 8.72 -32.47
C GLU A 467 34.61 9.90 -31.62
N LEU A 468 33.68 10.54 -30.88
CA LEU A 468 33.95 11.73 -30.07
C LEU A 468 34.78 11.42 -28.80
N PHE A 469 34.45 10.34 -28.08
CA PHE A 469 35.04 10.00 -26.77
C PHE A 469 36.02 8.82 -26.79
N GLY A 470 36.21 8.19 -27.94
CA GLY A 470 37.02 7.00 -28.11
C GLY A 470 36.28 5.71 -27.67
N PRO A 471 36.86 4.54 -28.02
CA PRO A 471 36.27 3.25 -27.70
C PRO A 471 36.24 3.02 -26.18
N ARG A 472 35.04 2.77 -25.65
CA ARG A 472 34.78 2.53 -24.21
C ARG A 472 34.03 1.25 -23.99
N GLN A 473 34.02 0.79 -22.75
CA GLN A 473 33.15 -0.31 -22.33
C GLN A 473 31.74 0.23 -22.07
N PRO A 474 30.69 -0.55 -22.36
CA PRO A 474 29.33 -0.13 -22.09
C PRO A 474 29.10 -0.04 -20.58
N MET A 475 28.41 1.01 -20.13
CA MET A 475 27.93 1.15 -18.77
C MET A 475 26.93 0.04 -18.42
N ARG A 476 26.01 -0.22 -19.35
CA ARG A 476 25.02 -1.27 -19.27
C ARG A 476 25.02 -2.08 -20.57
N LEU A 477 24.87 -3.40 -20.43
CA LEU A 477 24.76 -4.33 -21.57
C LEU A 477 23.39 -4.99 -21.52
N LEU A 478 22.61 -4.78 -22.58
CA LEU A 478 21.28 -5.35 -22.74
C LEU A 478 21.32 -6.50 -23.74
N PHE A 479 20.58 -7.56 -23.49
CA PHE A 479 20.44 -8.64 -24.43
C PHE A 479 19.13 -9.41 -24.23
N ASN A 480 18.65 -10.01 -25.29
CA ASN A 480 17.49 -10.89 -25.29
C ASN A 480 17.93 -12.35 -25.41
N VAL A 481 17.07 -13.26 -24.95
CA VAL A 481 17.36 -14.70 -24.92
C VAL A 481 16.14 -15.46 -25.43
N GLU A 482 16.40 -16.50 -26.26
CA GLU A 482 15.38 -17.45 -26.69
C GLU A 482 14.79 -18.18 -25.49
N LYS A 483 13.46 -18.33 -25.42
CA LYS A 483 12.72 -18.91 -24.28
C LYS A 483 13.24 -20.29 -23.85
N GLU A 484 13.68 -21.12 -24.80
CA GLU A 484 14.19 -22.45 -24.54
C GLU A 484 15.52 -22.43 -23.78
N GLN A 485 16.29 -21.34 -23.90
CA GLN A 485 17.62 -21.19 -23.30
C GLN A 485 17.62 -20.27 -22.07
N GLU A 486 16.49 -19.64 -21.74
CA GLU A 486 16.37 -18.65 -20.67
C GLU A 486 16.95 -19.15 -19.34
N LYS A 487 16.57 -20.35 -18.90
CA LYS A 487 17.06 -20.91 -17.61
C LYS A 487 18.56 -21.18 -17.62
N ALA A 488 19.11 -21.62 -18.75
CA ALA A 488 20.53 -21.94 -18.86
C ALA A 488 21.37 -20.66 -18.86
N VAL A 489 20.92 -19.64 -19.58
CA VAL A 489 21.56 -18.32 -19.62
C VAL A 489 21.44 -17.63 -18.29
N GLU A 490 20.27 -17.67 -17.60
CA GLU A 490 20.09 -17.10 -16.27
C GLU A 490 21.07 -17.69 -15.26
N ALA A 491 21.17 -19.02 -15.22
CA ALA A 491 22.12 -19.69 -14.31
C ALA A 491 23.58 -19.34 -14.64
N TRP A 492 23.93 -19.17 -15.92
CA TRP A 492 25.26 -18.75 -16.32
C TRP A 492 25.56 -17.31 -15.93
N VAL A 493 24.65 -16.37 -16.17
CA VAL A 493 24.78 -14.95 -15.79
C VAL A 493 24.89 -14.82 -14.27
N GLU A 494 24.03 -15.51 -13.52
CA GLU A 494 24.06 -15.54 -12.07
C GLU A 494 25.40 -16.04 -11.54
N HIS A 495 25.90 -17.16 -12.07
CA HIS A 495 27.20 -17.69 -11.69
C HIS A 495 28.33 -16.72 -12.04
N TYR A 496 28.27 -16.10 -13.22
CA TYR A 496 29.31 -15.15 -13.65
C TYR A 496 29.35 -13.93 -12.73
N CYS A 497 28.22 -13.32 -12.42
CA CYS A 497 28.12 -12.14 -11.56
C CYS A 497 28.40 -12.44 -10.09
N THR A 498 28.13 -13.67 -9.60
CA THR A 498 28.36 -14.01 -8.18
C THR A 498 29.73 -14.61 -7.91
N VAL A 499 30.31 -15.37 -8.85
CA VAL A 499 31.53 -16.14 -8.64
C VAL A 499 32.70 -15.64 -9.48
N THR A 500 32.47 -15.37 -10.77
CA THR A 500 33.56 -15.03 -11.69
C THR A 500 33.95 -13.56 -11.61
N ASN A 501 32.95 -12.67 -11.59
CA ASN A 501 33.16 -11.22 -11.46
C ASN A 501 32.04 -10.57 -10.64
N SER A 502 32.28 -10.46 -9.33
CA SER A 502 31.33 -9.86 -8.37
C SER A 502 31.16 -8.34 -8.51
N ASN A 503 31.95 -7.69 -9.38
CA ASN A 503 31.75 -6.27 -9.71
C ASN A 503 30.62 -6.06 -10.72
N LEU A 504 30.12 -7.13 -11.34
CA LEU A 504 28.97 -7.08 -12.23
C LEU A 504 27.72 -7.53 -11.51
N GLN A 505 26.64 -6.82 -11.77
CA GLN A 505 25.29 -7.21 -11.36
C GLN A 505 24.41 -7.40 -12.59
N TYR A 506 23.31 -8.11 -12.41
CA TYR A 506 22.33 -8.28 -13.48
C TYR A 506 20.91 -8.12 -12.99
N ILE A 507 20.07 -7.68 -13.91
CA ILE A 507 18.61 -7.65 -13.77
C ILE A 507 18.04 -8.47 -14.92
N SER A 508 17.08 -9.37 -14.63
CA SER A 508 16.35 -10.12 -15.64
C SER A 508 14.85 -9.88 -15.54
N LYS A 509 14.12 -10.02 -16.64
CA LYS A 509 12.66 -9.98 -16.61
C LYS A 509 12.08 -11.03 -15.66
N SER A 510 12.75 -12.18 -15.51
CA SER A 510 12.33 -13.24 -14.60
C SER A 510 12.50 -12.81 -13.14
N SER A 511 13.61 -12.14 -12.78
CA SER A 511 13.83 -11.60 -11.43
C SER A 511 12.83 -10.50 -11.09
N ILE A 512 12.56 -9.60 -12.03
CA ILE A 512 11.54 -8.54 -11.89
C ILE A 512 10.15 -9.16 -11.73
N ALA A 513 9.81 -10.19 -12.51
CA ALA A 513 8.53 -10.88 -12.38
C ALA A 513 8.36 -11.57 -11.02
N LYS A 514 9.43 -12.14 -10.46
CA LYS A 514 9.44 -12.70 -9.10
C LYS A 514 9.23 -11.61 -8.06
N GLU A 515 9.96 -10.48 -8.17
CA GLU A 515 9.81 -9.32 -7.29
C GLU A 515 8.38 -8.76 -7.33
N PHE A 516 7.85 -8.52 -8.52
CA PHE A 516 6.49 -8.02 -8.71
C PHE A 516 5.44 -9.00 -8.16
N SER A 517 5.61 -10.30 -8.41
CA SER A 517 4.74 -11.34 -7.84
C SER A 517 4.83 -11.38 -6.31
N GLY A 518 6.02 -11.17 -5.77
CA GLY A 518 6.25 -11.05 -4.33
C GLY A 518 5.50 -9.87 -3.72
N LEU A 519 5.64 -8.68 -4.29
CA LEU A 519 4.89 -7.48 -3.92
C LEU A 519 3.37 -7.73 -3.96
N LYS A 520 2.88 -8.26 -5.06
CA LYS A 520 1.47 -8.59 -5.24
C LYS A 520 0.98 -9.58 -4.18
N ASN A 521 1.73 -10.65 -3.92
CA ASN A 521 1.39 -11.66 -2.93
C ASN A 521 1.38 -11.09 -1.51
N MET A 522 2.28 -10.16 -1.18
CA MET A 522 2.28 -9.45 0.09
C MET A 522 0.96 -8.70 0.30
N TYR A 523 0.50 -7.94 -0.68
CA TYR A 523 -0.79 -7.23 -0.59
C TYR A 523 -1.98 -8.19 -0.49
N VAL A 524 -1.95 -9.32 -1.24
CA VAL A 524 -2.98 -10.38 -1.14
C VAL A 524 -3.02 -10.95 0.27
N MET A 525 -1.87 -11.25 0.86
CA MET A 525 -1.80 -11.88 2.19
C MET A 525 -2.24 -10.92 3.29
N ILE A 526 -1.69 -9.70 3.33
CA ILE A 526 -2.04 -8.70 4.36
C ILE A 526 -3.51 -8.28 4.22
N GLY A 527 -3.93 -7.91 3.02
CA GLY A 527 -5.29 -7.47 2.76
C GLY A 527 -6.31 -8.59 2.93
N GLY A 528 -5.98 -9.80 2.47
CA GLY A 528 -6.82 -10.99 2.63
C GLY A 528 -7.00 -11.39 4.09
N MET A 529 -5.94 -11.34 4.90
CA MET A 529 -6.02 -11.62 6.34
C MET A 529 -6.89 -10.58 7.06
N LEU A 530 -6.69 -9.30 6.79
CA LEU A 530 -7.52 -8.23 7.34
C LEU A 530 -8.99 -8.40 6.95
N ALA A 531 -9.25 -8.69 5.68
CA ALA A 531 -10.59 -8.95 5.18
C ALA A 531 -11.24 -10.17 5.86
N PHE A 532 -10.46 -11.24 6.08
CA PHE A 532 -10.93 -12.44 6.79
C PHE A 532 -11.28 -12.14 8.25
N ILE A 533 -10.44 -11.38 8.97
CA ILE A 533 -10.70 -10.97 10.35
C ILE A 533 -11.98 -10.13 10.43
N LEU A 534 -12.14 -9.15 9.54
CA LEU A 534 -13.33 -8.31 9.48
C LEU A 534 -14.59 -9.12 9.11
N ALA A 535 -14.47 -10.09 8.21
CA ALA A 535 -15.56 -11.00 7.86
C ALA A 535 -15.98 -11.84 9.07
N LEU A 536 -15.02 -12.39 9.81
CA LEU A 536 -15.28 -13.15 11.04
C LEU A 536 -16.00 -12.27 12.08
N ILE A 537 -15.52 -11.05 12.31
CA ILE A 537 -16.18 -10.08 13.20
C ILE A 537 -17.61 -9.78 12.72
N GLY A 538 -17.81 -9.56 11.44
CA GLY A 538 -19.13 -9.32 10.84
C GLY A 538 -20.10 -10.48 11.02
N ILE A 539 -19.62 -11.70 10.75
CA ILE A 539 -20.41 -12.93 10.92
C ILE A 539 -20.77 -13.15 12.39
N LEU A 540 -19.81 -13.00 13.31
CA LEU A 540 -20.07 -13.13 14.75
C LEU A 540 -21.08 -12.08 15.25
N ASN A 541 -20.99 -10.86 14.73
CA ASN A 541 -21.93 -9.79 15.04
C ASN A 541 -23.35 -10.12 14.53
N PHE A 542 -23.45 -10.65 13.32
CA PHE A 542 -24.73 -11.12 12.77
C PHE A 542 -25.31 -12.30 13.56
N LEU A 543 -24.49 -13.33 13.85
CA LEU A 543 -24.86 -14.49 14.67
C LEU A 543 -25.43 -14.05 16.01
N ASN A 544 -24.71 -13.20 16.73
CA ASN A 544 -25.13 -12.73 18.06
C ASN A 544 -26.44 -11.91 17.98
N THR A 545 -26.57 -11.05 16.99
CA THR A 545 -27.79 -10.24 16.79
C THR A 545 -29.00 -11.10 16.45
N MET A 546 -28.85 -12.08 15.57
CA MET A 546 -29.95 -12.98 15.18
C MET A 546 -30.33 -13.91 16.30
N ALA A 547 -29.34 -14.50 17.00
CA ALA A 547 -29.62 -15.36 18.16
C ALA A 547 -30.40 -14.61 19.25
N ALA A 548 -29.94 -13.41 19.59
CA ALA A 548 -30.65 -12.56 20.56
C ALA A 548 -32.04 -12.14 20.08
N SER A 549 -32.20 -11.80 18.80
CA SER A 549 -33.50 -11.42 18.22
C SER A 549 -34.48 -12.61 18.24
N ILE A 550 -34.01 -13.81 18.00
CA ILE A 550 -34.82 -15.05 18.03
C ILE A 550 -35.19 -15.39 19.47
N LEU A 551 -34.24 -15.34 20.42
CA LEU A 551 -34.48 -15.65 21.83
C LEU A 551 -35.44 -14.64 22.48
N SER A 552 -35.25 -13.35 22.27
CA SER A 552 -36.12 -12.31 22.86
C SER A 552 -37.57 -12.34 22.32
N ARG A 553 -37.77 -12.95 21.15
CA ARG A 553 -39.08 -13.06 20.49
C ARG A 553 -39.70 -14.47 20.63
N LYS A 554 -39.12 -15.34 21.47
CA LYS A 554 -39.55 -16.72 21.67
C LYS A 554 -41.04 -16.83 22.00
N GLN A 555 -41.57 -15.95 22.89
CA GLN A 555 -42.98 -15.87 23.24
C GLN A 555 -43.85 -15.34 22.10
N GLU A 556 -43.37 -14.31 21.36
CA GLU A 556 -44.08 -13.78 20.19
C GLU A 556 -44.27 -14.89 19.13
N PHE A 557 -43.23 -15.73 18.91
CA PHE A 557 -43.32 -16.86 17.99
C PHE A 557 -44.30 -17.94 18.51
N ALA A 558 -44.29 -18.26 19.80
CA ALA A 558 -45.24 -19.20 20.39
C ALA A 558 -46.68 -18.69 20.24
N ALA A 559 -46.94 -17.40 20.47
CA ALA A 559 -48.25 -16.80 20.27
C ALA A 559 -48.70 -16.82 18.80
N LEU A 560 -47.80 -16.58 17.86
CA LEU A 560 -48.08 -16.65 16.43
C LEU A 560 -48.39 -18.08 15.98
N GLU A 561 -47.66 -19.07 16.50
CA GLU A 561 -47.95 -20.49 16.25
C GLU A 561 -49.29 -20.93 16.88
N ALA A 562 -49.66 -20.41 18.06
CA ALA A 562 -50.96 -20.68 18.69
C ALA A 562 -52.14 -20.07 17.89
N VAL A 563 -51.94 -18.95 17.21
CA VAL A 563 -52.94 -18.33 16.31
C VAL A 563 -52.98 -19.00 14.92
N GLY A 564 -52.14 -20.02 14.66
CA GLY A 564 -52.16 -20.82 13.45
C GLY A 564 -51.05 -20.52 12.41
N MET A 565 -50.02 -19.77 12.76
CA MET A 565 -48.86 -19.58 11.90
C MET A 565 -48.02 -20.86 11.83
N THR A 566 -47.76 -21.35 10.64
CA THR A 566 -46.97 -22.58 10.46
C THR A 566 -45.47 -22.34 10.68
N GLY A 567 -44.73 -23.37 11.10
CA GLY A 567 -43.28 -23.29 11.29
C GLY A 567 -42.53 -22.97 9.97
N ARG A 568 -43.12 -23.27 8.80
CA ARG A 568 -42.58 -22.86 7.49
C ARG A 568 -42.68 -21.34 7.31
N GLN A 569 -43.82 -20.74 7.65
CA GLN A 569 -44.02 -19.28 7.57
C GLN A 569 -43.10 -18.53 8.53
N LEU A 570 -42.86 -19.05 9.75
CA LEU A 570 -41.89 -18.46 10.67
C LEU A 570 -40.45 -18.51 10.13
N LYS A 571 -40.04 -19.67 9.58
CA LYS A 571 -38.73 -19.77 8.91
C LYS A 571 -38.60 -18.78 7.75
N THR A 572 -39.63 -18.70 6.89
CA THR A 572 -39.66 -17.74 5.78
C THR A 572 -39.50 -16.29 6.28
N MET A 573 -40.19 -15.94 7.36
CA MET A 573 -40.08 -14.61 7.97
C MET A 573 -38.65 -14.31 8.44
N LEU A 574 -38.02 -15.26 9.17
CA LEU A 574 -36.65 -15.11 9.68
C LEU A 574 -35.61 -15.11 8.57
N CYS A 575 -35.75 -15.96 7.56
CA CYS A 575 -34.89 -15.95 6.36
C CYS A 575 -35.01 -14.62 5.58
N THR A 576 -36.23 -14.09 5.47
CA THR A 576 -36.45 -12.78 4.83
C THR A 576 -35.79 -11.64 5.63
N GLU A 577 -35.81 -11.69 6.98
CA GLU A 577 -35.03 -10.78 7.80
C GLU A 577 -33.52 -10.87 7.46
N GLY A 578 -32.98 -12.09 7.32
CA GLY A 578 -31.60 -12.33 6.88
C GLY A 578 -31.30 -11.73 5.50
N ILE A 579 -32.18 -11.96 4.54
CA ILE A 579 -32.03 -11.40 3.17
C ILE A 579 -32.01 -9.86 3.20
N TYR A 580 -32.81 -9.21 4.03
CA TYR A 580 -32.76 -7.76 4.17
C TYR A 580 -31.42 -7.27 4.76
N TYR A 581 -30.80 -8.02 5.70
CA TYR A 581 -29.45 -7.74 6.17
C TYR A 581 -28.43 -7.84 5.03
N ALA A 582 -28.50 -8.92 4.23
CA ALA A 582 -27.62 -9.11 3.09
C ALA A 582 -27.78 -8.00 2.04
N ALA A 583 -29.03 -7.65 1.67
CA ALA A 583 -29.31 -6.59 0.71
C ALA A 583 -28.77 -5.22 1.20
N GLY A 584 -29.03 -4.88 2.47
CA GLY A 584 -28.50 -3.64 3.05
C GLY A 584 -26.97 -3.62 3.07
N THR A 585 -26.34 -4.75 3.38
CA THR A 585 -24.88 -4.92 3.36
C THR A 585 -24.32 -4.70 1.96
N MET A 586 -24.92 -5.32 0.92
CA MET A 586 -24.47 -5.17 -0.46
C MET A 586 -24.62 -3.73 -0.98
N VAL A 587 -25.76 -3.08 -0.68
CA VAL A 587 -25.97 -1.68 -1.08
C VAL A 587 -24.90 -0.76 -0.50
N ILE A 588 -24.60 -0.89 0.79
CA ILE A 588 -23.55 -0.08 1.44
C ILE A 588 -22.18 -0.45 0.89
N ALA A 589 -21.89 -1.75 0.73
CA ALA A 589 -20.61 -2.20 0.22
C ALA A 589 -20.34 -1.67 -1.20
N VAL A 590 -21.32 -1.75 -2.10
CA VAL A 590 -21.20 -1.21 -3.47
C VAL A 590 -21.00 0.30 -3.42
N PHE A 591 -21.84 1.04 -2.69
CA PHE A 591 -21.77 2.49 -2.64
C PHE A 591 -20.42 3.01 -2.11
N VAL A 592 -19.93 2.44 -1.02
CA VAL A 592 -18.65 2.85 -0.42
C VAL A 592 -17.48 2.38 -1.29
N SER A 593 -17.52 1.17 -1.89
CA SER A 593 -16.48 0.71 -2.80
C SER A 593 -16.35 1.59 -4.05
N VAL A 594 -17.46 2.11 -4.59
CA VAL A 594 -17.44 3.07 -5.70
C VAL A 594 -16.74 4.37 -5.27
N ILE A 595 -17.08 4.91 -4.10
CA ILE A 595 -16.45 6.13 -3.58
C ILE A 595 -14.93 5.91 -3.40
N LEU A 596 -14.51 4.82 -2.75
CA LEU A 596 -13.09 4.52 -2.53
C LEU A 596 -12.34 4.35 -3.84
N ASN A 597 -12.96 3.75 -4.85
CA ASN A 597 -12.36 3.62 -6.16
C ASN A 597 -12.13 4.97 -6.83
N LEU A 598 -13.15 5.85 -6.81
CA LEU A 598 -13.07 7.17 -7.45
C LEU A 598 -12.17 8.16 -6.71
N THR A 599 -11.92 7.96 -5.42
CA THR A 599 -11.09 8.86 -4.61
C THR A 599 -9.71 8.27 -4.34
N VAL A 600 -9.65 7.20 -3.56
CA VAL A 600 -8.37 6.62 -3.08
C VAL A 600 -7.63 5.90 -4.19
N LEU A 601 -8.28 4.94 -4.89
CA LEU A 601 -7.60 4.15 -5.91
C LEU A 601 -7.21 4.97 -7.14
N ARG A 602 -8.03 5.95 -7.51
CA ARG A 602 -7.66 6.87 -8.60
C ARG A 602 -6.49 7.78 -8.21
N GLY A 603 -6.39 8.19 -6.93
CA GLY A 603 -5.24 8.95 -6.43
C GLY A 603 -3.93 8.17 -6.47
N LEU A 604 -3.98 6.83 -6.34
CA LEU A 604 -2.79 5.97 -6.41
C LEU A 604 -2.17 5.90 -7.82
N GLU A 605 -2.90 6.23 -8.88
CA GLU A 605 -2.35 6.31 -10.25
C GLU A 605 -1.24 7.37 -10.36
N ASN A 606 -1.36 8.43 -9.59
CA ASN A 606 -0.34 9.50 -9.56
C ASN A 606 0.84 9.17 -8.62
N THR A 607 0.65 8.23 -7.70
CA THR A 607 1.68 7.85 -6.72
C THR A 607 2.54 6.68 -7.21
N PHE A 608 1.93 5.70 -7.86
CA PHE A 608 2.61 4.49 -8.33
C PHE A 608 2.57 4.40 -9.85
N PHE A 609 3.69 4.63 -10.52
CA PHE A 609 3.83 4.57 -11.98
C PHE A 609 3.38 3.23 -12.60
N PHE A 610 3.42 2.15 -11.84
CA PHE A 610 3.01 0.80 -12.26
C PHE A 610 1.57 0.46 -11.89
N PHE A 611 0.79 1.42 -11.42
CA PHE A 611 -0.61 1.21 -11.03
C PHE A 611 -1.56 1.88 -12.01
N LYS A 612 -2.51 1.10 -12.55
CA LYS A 612 -3.60 1.60 -13.39
C LYS A 612 -4.92 1.15 -12.81
N ASN A 613 -5.78 2.10 -12.46
CA ASN A 613 -7.04 1.78 -11.80
C ASN A 613 -8.01 1.07 -12.76
N HIS A 614 -8.42 -0.12 -12.40
CA HIS A 614 -9.45 -0.89 -13.09
C HIS A 614 -10.64 -1.11 -12.17
N PHE A 615 -11.67 -0.28 -12.34
CA PHE A 615 -12.90 -0.42 -11.56
C PHE A 615 -13.55 -1.79 -11.78
N THR A 616 -13.82 -2.49 -10.66
CA THR A 616 -14.50 -3.78 -10.70
C THR A 616 -15.32 -4.02 -9.43
N LEU A 617 -16.49 -4.64 -9.58
CA LEU A 617 -17.34 -5.11 -8.49
C LEU A 617 -17.38 -6.64 -8.43
N LEU A 618 -16.56 -7.33 -9.21
CA LEU A 618 -16.51 -8.79 -9.28
C LEU A 618 -16.40 -9.47 -7.91
N PRO A 619 -15.52 -9.02 -6.98
CA PRO A 619 -15.43 -9.63 -5.66
C PRO A 619 -16.73 -9.53 -4.87
N LEU A 620 -17.44 -8.42 -4.97
CA LEU A 620 -18.73 -8.26 -4.29
C LEU A 620 -19.77 -9.24 -4.82
N VAL A 621 -19.80 -9.47 -6.14
CA VAL A 621 -20.69 -10.46 -6.77
C VAL A 621 -20.34 -11.87 -6.28
N LEU A 622 -19.07 -12.23 -6.24
CA LEU A 622 -18.62 -13.53 -5.73
C LEU A 622 -18.93 -13.72 -4.24
N CYS A 623 -18.89 -12.66 -3.45
CA CYS A 623 -19.23 -12.69 -2.02
C CYS A 623 -20.74 -12.81 -1.74
N ILE A 624 -21.62 -12.68 -2.74
CA ILE A 624 -23.09 -12.85 -2.56
C ILE A 624 -23.39 -14.26 -2.05
N VAL A 625 -22.77 -15.28 -2.62
CA VAL A 625 -23.04 -16.68 -2.26
C VAL A 625 -22.68 -16.98 -0.78
N PRO A 626 -21.44 -16.75 -0.31
CA PRO A 626 -21.10 -16.99 1.10
C PRO A 626 -21.91 -16.10 2.06
N LEU A 627 -22.21 -14.84 1.67
CA LEU A 627 -23.07 -13.97 2.46
C LEU A 627 -24.48 -14.54 2.62
N LEU A 628 -25.11 -15.01 1.54
CA LEU A 628 -26.44 -15.63 1.56
C LEU A 628 -26.44 -16.92 2.38
N LEU A 629 -25.40 -17.74 2.27
CA LEU A 629 -25.26 -18.94 3.10
C LEU A 629 -25.29 -18.60 4.60
N VAL A 630 -24.53 -17.61 5.03
CA VAL A 630 -24.50 -17.17 6.44
C VAL A 630 -25.86 -16.64 6.89
N VAL A 631 -26.44 -15.69 6.13
CA VAL A 631 -27.68 -15.00 6.54
C VAL A 631 -28.93 -15.88 6.46
N LEU A 632 -28.87 -17.02 5.76
CA LEU A 632 -29.94 -18.02 5.73
C LEU A 632 -29.72 -19.13 6.76
N ALA A 633 -28.51 -19.64 6.90
CA ALA A 633 -28.20 -20.72 7.83
C ALA A 633 -28.46 -20.34 9.30
N VAL A 634 -28.00 -19.12 9.68
CA VAL A 634 -28.10 -18.68 11.08
C VAL A 634 -29.53 -18.59 11.61
N PRO A 635 -30.50 -17.97 10.92
CA PRO A 635 -31.88 -17.94 11.35
C PRO A 635 -32.53 -19.35 11.38
N ILE A 636 -32.19 -20.19 10.42
CA ILE A 636 -32.71 -21.56 10.36
C ILE A 636 -32.26 -22.39 11.57
N LEU A 637 -30.97 -22.37 11.87
CA LEU A 637 -30.38 -23.07 13.02
C LEU A 637 -30.91 -22.50 14.34
N GLY A 638 -30.98 -21.18 14.47
CA GLY A 638 -31.54 -20.52 15.65
C GLY A 638 -33.01 -20.90 15.92
N TYR A 639 -33.84 -20.93 14.87
CA TYR A 639 -35.23 -21.35 15.00
C TYR A 639 -35.35 -22.83 15.32
N GLN A 640 -34.55 -23.71 14.72
CA GLN A 640 -34.56 -25.13 15.01
C GLN A 640 -34.27 -25.42 16.49
N ASN A 641 -33.35 -24.66 17.09
CA ASN A 641 -33.01 -24.80 18.50
C ASN A 641 -34.20 -24.43 19.41
N ILE A 642 -34.95 -23.37 19.10
CA ILE A 642 -36.14 -22.97 19.87
C ILE A 642 -37.30 -23.96 19.70
N ARG A 643 -37.48 -24.55 18.51
CA ARG A 643 -38.57 -25.49 18.22
C ARG A 643 -38.48 -26.80 19.00
N ARG A 644 -37.32 -27.11 19.60
CA ARG A 644 -37.17 -28.29 20.48
C ARG A 644 -38.05 -28.22 21.72
N GLN A 645 -38.49 -27.02 22.14
CA GLN A 645 -39.44 -26.81 23.24
C GLN A 645 -40.86 -26.69 22.70
N SER A 646 -41.83 -27.23 23.45
CA SER A 646 -43.25 -27.16 23.08
C SER A 646 -43.78 -25.70 23.10
N VAL A 647 -44.85 -25.43 22.35
CA VAL A 647 -45.47 -24.08 22.31
C VAL A 647 -45.93 -23.67 23.71
N VAL A 648 -46.49 -24.61 24.49
CA VAL A 648 -46.96 -24.34 25.85
C VAL A 648 -45.80 -24.01 26.79
N GLU A 649 -44.72 -24.73 26.70
CA GLU A 649 -43.52 -24.50 27.51
C GLU A 649 -42.88 -23.11 27.22
N ARG A 650 -42.81 -22.74 25.92
CA ARG A 650 -42.33 -21.42 25.50
C ARG A 650 -43.23 -20.26 25.95
N MET A 651 -44.52 -20.46 26.10
CA MET A 651 -45.43 -19.45 26.62
C MET A 651 -45.30 -19.31 28.14
N ARG A 652 -45.12 -20.42 28.87
CA ARG A 652 -45.05 -20.47 30.35
C ARG A 652 -43.75 -19.90 30.92
N GLU A 653 -42.63 -20.01 30.22
CA GLU A 653 -41.34 -19.42 30.65
C GLU A 653 -41.35 -17.90 30.85
N GLY A 654 -42.41 -17.19 30.50
CA GLY A 654 -42.56 -15.74 30.69
C GLY A 654 -43.36 -15.34 31.92
N GLU A 655 -43.99 -16.33 32.62
CA GLU A 655 -44.78 -16.09 33.82
C GLU A 655 -43.98 -16.28 35.12
N VAL A 656 -42.78 -16.87 35.03
CA VAL A 656 -41.79 -16.97 36.11
C VAL A 656 -40.71 -15.89 35.89
#